data_c2f1c13155223d3434cc85a173fa5714
#
_entry.id   c2f1c13155223d3434cc85a173fa5714
#
_cell.length_a   1.000
_cell.length_b   1.000
_cell.length_c   1.000
_cell.angle_alpha   90.00
_cell.angle_beta   90.00
_cell.angle_gamma   90.00
#
_symmetry.space_group_name_H-M   'P 1'
#
loop_
_entity.id
_entity.type
_entity.pdbx_description
1 polymer ?
#
loop_
_entity_poly.entity_id
_entity_poly.type
_entity_poly.pdbx_seq_one_letter_code
_entity_poly.pdbx_strand_id
1 'polypeptide(L)'
;MYALKNKSLLSMAIAMAVSTSVYANDKTIEEITVVAKPTSYANNVIEPAMLEQQSSVASILSVIDNLPGISINEGDAFGGDDWSTTITMRGFSIDGNQQQLGMTVDGIPNGGSNYGGGAKANRYLDSENLATVEVGQGTSDIKSASLEALGGTFNFVSKDPSLEKGTTFAYTSGSHDASRYYIKHETGTVFDNTQAYVSYSQTDTSRWIGSGSNGGKDNQHAELKFVSNFNDLTLTGRLSYDDVSETNYNSVSIEQFEQTPNWDQLTWNWTGVPHFDQMFAEGWGTLRENTLGYLKFEYAISPTSLLTISPYYHKNSGRGDWIPPYLTTPVDENGEPTTQGGTNAGSYGFADSEGNPLAPNSGCTASLSWPWESGPGLNPACYDDTATPVMSYRHTHYKKDRLGVTANYQATFGDHDIEAGFWYEQSEREESRDWHKVIDARIFHHFENTPYWTQYKNTFDTDTFKWYIQDSINLGDLTLNIGAKQYLVELQKYDHFANESSDKVDSDSDVLFSGGALYQLNNDTELFASYSENFAAIKDGVLERDSSTLTEIEPETAKNIDFGVRYQADRLTLSATAYSVKFDNRITFIAPGSDSGGIDYTIGTNGSYINVGGIDSKGLELSASYMLTPSWSVYSSYTNSSSEYSSDDPNAYDSQGVLLQDKDGNTAAPSFKKGDSLIDTSEDLLVVSTDYFSDGFRVGLSAKYTGERLGAWQDEGTRARNKVDGYTVLDFNAGYSTDVDAGPFKAIDLSFVVYNITDKSYLAGGTGNGTTYFIGAPRTAAVTFTADF
;
A
#
# COMPACT_ATOMS: atom_id res chain seq x y z
N MET A 1 8.65 -9.49 28.47
CA MET A 1 9.20 -8.66 29.56
C MET A 1 10.02 -7.52 28.96
N TYR A 2 9.38 -6.74 28.07
CA TYR A 2 9.94 -5.54 27.42
C TYR A 2 8.92 -4.41 27.41
N ALA A 3 8.34 -4.13 28.53
CA ALA A 3 7.47 -2.97 28.71
C ALA A 3 7.95 -2.20 29.94
N LEU A 4 8.98 -1.37 29.77
CA LEU A 4 9.34 -0.32 30.75
C LEU A 4 10.64 0.39 30.32
N LYS A 5 10.62 1.21 29.26
CA LYS A 5 11.73 2.16 29.06
C LYS A 5 11.38 3.50 28.35
N ASN A 6 10.16 3.76 27.98
CA ASN A 6 9.83 5.04 27.28
C ASN A 6 8.79 5.91 27.99
N LYS A 7 8.76 5.93 29.32
CA LYS A 7 7.84 6.85 30.06
C LYS A 7 8.38 8.25 30.33
N SER A 8 9.55 8.62 29.84
CA SER A 8 10.19 9.89 30.22
C SER A 8 10.02 11.07 29.24
N LEU A 9 9.46 10.88 28.06
CA LEU A 9 9.25 11.97 27.09
C LEU A 9 7.85 12.61 27.17
N LEU A 10 6.88 11.93 27.75
CA LEU A 10 5.49 12.41 27.81
C LEU A 10 5.25 13.48 28.87
N SER A 11 6.15 13.65 29.85
CA SER A 11 5.95 14.57 31.00
C SER A 11 6.33 16.02 30.68
N MET A 12 6.89 16.34 29.53
CA MET A 12 7.38 17.70 29.23
C MET A 12 6.46 18.54 28.33
N ALA A 13 5.44 17.94 27.71
CA ALA A 13 4.56 18.63 26.76
C ALA A 13 3.27 19.22 27.37
N ILE A 14 2.93 18.89 28.60
CA ILE A 14 1.61 19.24 29.20
C ILE A 14 1.61 20.58 29.98
N ALA A 15 2.72 21.27 30.16
CA ALA A 15 2.85 22.39 31.12
C ALA A 15 2.64 23.80 30.56
N MET A 16 2.26 24.03 29.28
CA MET A 16 2.06 25.43 28.82
C MET A 16 0.88 25.55 27.88
N ALA A 17 -0.26 25.95 28.33
CA ALA A 17 -1.19 26.80 27.59
C ALA A 17 -2.42 27.19 28.41
N VAL A 18 -2.57 28.47 28.77
CA VAL A 18 -3.86 29.14 28.95
C VAL A 18 -3.73 30.59 28.48
N SER A 19 -4.47 31.00 27.47
CA SER A 19 -5.20 32.27 27.40
C SER A 19 -5.74 32.59 26.00
N THR A 20 -6.90 33.12 25.98
CA THR A 20 -8.03 33.25 25.05
C THR A 20 -7.92 34.31 23.98
N SER A 21 -8.61 34.11 22.83
CA SER A 21 -9.68 35.00 22.33
C SER A 21 -10.23 34.56 20.94
N VAL A 22 -11.50 34.84 20.73
CA VAL A 22 -12.45 34.31 19.75
C VAL A 22 -12.55 35.17 18.49
N TYR A 23 -12.73 34.56 17.31
CA TYR A 23 -13.57 35.08 16.24
C TYR A 23 -14.16 33.90 15.44
N ALA A 24 -15.50 33.90 15.34
CA ALA A 24 -16.27 32.98 14.52
C ALA A 24 -16.08 33.29 13.04
N ASN A 25 -15.85 32.26 12.23
CA ASN A 25 -15.93 32.37 10.78
C ASN A 25 -17.04 31.44 10.30
N ASP A 26 -18.00 32.02 9.56
CA ASP A 26 -19.02 31.27 8.83
C ASP A 26 -18.33 30.25 7.93
N LYS A 27 -18.38 28.97 8.33
CA LYS A 27 -18.00 27.87 7.43
C LYS A 27 -19.08 27.78 6.36
N THR A 28 -18.85 28.46 5.24
CA THR A 28 -19.52 28.11 4.00
C THR A 28 -19.12 26.69 3.66
N ILE A 29 -20.10 25.86 3.36
CA ILE A 29 -19.91 24.47 2.89
C ILE A 29 -18.97 24.53 1.70
N GLU A 30 -17.77 23.99 1.86
CA GLU A 30 -16.90 23.74 0.71
C GLU A 30 -17.53 22.62 -0.12
N GLU A 31 -17.67 22.88 -1.39
CA GLU A 31 -18.28 21.98 -2.35
C GLU A 31 -17.52 20.65 -2.37
N ILE A 32 -18.21 19.51 -2.27
CA ILE A 32 -17.61 18.19 -2.56
C ILE A 32 -17.39 18.16 -4.07
N THR A 33 -16.26 18.66 -4.50
CA THR A 33 -15.90 18.69 -5.91
C THR A 33 -14.59 17.92 -6.05
N VAL A 34 -14.61 16.83 -6.82
CA VAL A 34 -13.38 16.25 -7.34
C VAL A 34 -12.88 17.24 -8.39
N VAL A 35 -12.07 18.20 -7.98
CA VAL A 35 -11.51 19.20 -8.88
C VAL A 35 -10.29 18.62 -9.53
N ALA A 36 -10.40 18.29 -10.81
CA ALA A 36 -9.23 18.12 -11.63
C ALA A 36 -8.48 19.46 -11.71
N LYS A 37 -7.20 19.49 -11.38
CA LYS A 37 -6.37 20.66 -11.70
C LYS A 37 -6.44 20.92 -13.20
N PRO A 38 -6.43 22.19 -13.67
CA PRO A 38 -6.35 22.48 -15.09
C PRO A 38 -5.03 21.94 -15.64
N THR A 39 -5.09 20.78 -16.26
CA THR A 39 -3.95 20.06 -16.78
C THR A 39 -4.37 19.22 -17.98
N SER A 40 -3.45 18.99 -18.88
CA SER A 40 -3.67 18.13 -20.04
C SER A 40 -3.70 16.65 -19.72
N TYR A 41 -3.60 16.25 -18.45
CA TYR A 41 -3.60 14.86 -18.02
C TYR A 41 -4.86 14.49 -17.26
N ALA A 42 -5.17 13.20 -17.16
CA ALA A 42 -6.23 12.67 -16.32
C ALA A 42 -5.77 12.70 -14.85
N ASN A 43 -5.96 13.82 -14.20
CA ASN A 43 -5.58 14.02 -12.80
C ASN A 43 -6.82 14.33 -11.96
N ASN A 44 -6.85 13.82 -10.74
CA ASN A 44 -7.89 14.08 -9.75
C ASN A 44 -7.27 14.56 -8.44
N VAL A 45 -8.03 15.30 -7.66
CA VAL A 45 -7.66 15.81 -6.34
C VAL A 45 -8.79 15.52 -5.38
N ILE A 46 -8.45 14.98 -4.20
CA ILE A 46 -9.41 14.76 -3.12
C ILE A 46 -9.56 16.06 -2.33
N GLU A 47 -10.77 16.56 -2.23
CA GLU A 47 -11.10 17.75 -1.44
C GLU A 47 -11.31 17.41 0.05
N PRO A 48 -11.09 18.35 0.97
CA PRO A 48 -11.26 18.13 2.41
C PRO A 48 -12.65 17.58 2.79
N ALA A 49 -13.71 17.98 2.11
CA ALA A 49 -15.07 17.50 2.37
C ALA A 49 -15.24 15.99 2.14
N MET A 50 -14.46 15.38 1.23
CA MET A 50 -14.47 13.92 1.03
C MET A 50 -13.75 13.19 2.17
N LEU A 51 -12.78 13.86 2.81
CA LEU A 51 -12.09 13.30 3.98
C LEU A 51 -13.03 13.17 5.19
N GLU A 52 -13.99 14.10 5.34
CA GLU A 52 -14.96 14.10 6.44
C GLU A 52 -15.95 12.92 6.40
N GLN A 53 -16.05 12.21 5.27
CA GLN A 53 -16.87 11.01 5.13
C GLN A 53 -16.21 9.76 5.76
N GLN A 54 -14.92 9.83 6.07
CA GLN A 54 -14.17 8.73 6.63
C GLN A 54 -13.99 8.85 8.15
N SER A 55 -13.92 7.72 8.83
CA SER A 55 -13.55 7.70 10.26
C SER A 55 -12.06 7.91 10.41
N SER A 56 -11.65 8.61 11.46
CA SER A 56 -10.22 8.81 11.79
C SER A 56 -9.46 7.52 12.12
N VAL A 57 -10.15 6.43 12.44
CA VAL A 57 -9.53 5.12 12.65
C VAL A 57 -9.31 4.37 11.33
N ALA A 58 -9.99 4.78 10.24
CA ALA A 58 -9.82 4.17 8.93
C ALA A 58 -8.49 4.59 8.27
N SER A 59 -8.01 3.76 7.37
CA SER A 59 -6.84 4.05 6.53
C SER A 59 -7.06 5.31 5.69
N ILE A 60 -6.05 6.17 5.58
CA ILE A 60 -6.11 7.34 4.68
C ILE A 60 -6.20 6.96 3.19
N LEU A 61 -5.96 5.70 2.86
CA LEU A 61 -6.12 5.19 1.50
C LEU A 61 -7.59 5.12 1.09
N SER A 62 -8.49 4.86 2.04
CA SER A 62 -9.93 4.72 1.75
C SER A 62 -10.55 5.97 1.11
N VAL A 63 -9.96 7.15 1.31
CA VAL A 63 -10.48 8.40 0.72
C VAL A 63 -10.37 8.44 -0.80
N ILE A 64 -9.41 7.74 -1.40
CA ILE A 64 -9.21 7.70 -2.86
C ILE A 64 -10.05 6.62 -3.55
N ASP A 65 -10.68 5.74 -2.80
CA ASP A 65 -11.47 4.61 -3.30
C ASP A 65 -12.76 5.02 -4.04
N ASN A 66 -13.18 6.26 -3.89
CA ASN A 66 -14.34 6.83 -4.59
C ASN A 66 -13.99 7.48 -5.94
N LEU A 67 -12.70 7.59 -6.28
CA LEU A 67 -12.27 8.15 -7.55
C LEU A 67 -12.51 7.18 -8.71
N PRO A 68 -12.82 7.68 -9.93
CA PRO A 68 -12.97 6.80 -11.09
C PRO A 68 -11.70 5.97 -11.33
N GLY A 69 -11.86 4.71 -11.71
CA GLY A 69 -10.75 3.83 -12.09
C GLY A 69 -9.85 3.35 -10.97
N ILE A 70 -10.16 3.70 -9.72
CA ILE A 70 -9.40 3.27 -8.54
C ILE A 70 -10.26 2.30 -7.73
N SER A 71 -9.63 1.21 -7.30
CA SER A 71 -10.23 0.28 -6.34
C SER A 71 -9.24 -0.02 -5.23
N ILE A 72 -9.68 0.18 -3.99
CA ILE A 72 -8.96 -0.21 -2.80
C ILE A 72 -9.73 -1.34 -2.13
N ASN A 73 -9.05 -2.44 -1.93
CA ASN A 73 -9.62 -3.60 -1.26
C ASN A 73 -8.82 -3.85 0.01
N GLU A 74 -9.52 -3.92 1.13
CA GLU A 74 -8.94 -4.09 2.46
C GLU A 74 -9.61 -5.29 3.15
N GLY A 75 -8.80 -6.20 3.69
CA GLY A 75 -9.29 -7.33 4.48
C GLY A 75 -9.60 -6.94 5.92
N ASP A 76 -8.95 -5.88 6.42
CA ASP A 76 -9.23 -5.32 7.74
C ASP A 76 -10.41 -4.34 7.72
N ALA A 77 -11.14 -4.29 8.84
CA ALA A 77 -12.36 -3.48 8.97
C ALA A 77 -12.11 -1.96 8.86
N PHE A 78 -10.91 -1.51 9.17
CA PHE A 78 -10.48 -0.11 9.12
C PHE A 78 -9.23 0.09 8.24
N GLY A 79 -8.86 -0.91 7.44
CA GLY A 79 -7.67 -0.85 6.59
C GLY A 79 -6.36 -0.81 7.37
N GLY A 80 -6.33 -1.46 8.53
CA GLY A 80 -5.17 -1.47 9.41
C GLY A 80 -4.10 -2.50 9.04
N ASP A 81 -4.43 -3.49 8.20
CA ASP A 81 -3.52 -4.54 7.77
C ASP A 81 -3.00 -4.27 6.36
N ASP A 82 -1.75 -3.85 6.25
CA ASP A 82 -1.12 -3.57 4.96
C ASP A 82 -0.99 -4.80 4.06
N TRP A 83 -0.86 -5.99 4.65
CA TRP A 83 -0.73 -7.24 3.90
C TRP A 83 -1.98 -7.56 3.08
N SER A 84 -3.17 -7.32 3.63
CA SER A 84 -4.45 -7.57 2.96
C SER A 84 -4.96 -6.38 2.13
N THR A 85 -4.23 -5.27 2.10
CA THR A 85 -4.63 -4.08 1.34
C THR A 85 -4.07 -4.10 -0.07
N THR A 86 -4.95 -4.03 -1.07
CA THR A 86 -4.59 -3.91 -2.48
C THR A 86 -5.15 -2.63 -3.09
N ILE A 87 -4.37 -1.99 -3.95
CA ILE A 87 -4.77 -0.79 -4.70
C ILE A 87 -4.64 -1.12 -6.18
N THR A 88 -5.69 -0.91 -6.95
CA THR A 88 -5.65 -1.09 -8.39
C THR A 88 -6.07 0.18 -9.12
N MET A 89 -5.40 0.48 -10.23
CA MET A 89 -5.70 1.60 -11.10
C MET A 89 -5.32 1.27 -12.55
N ARG A 90 -6.29 1.20 -13.46
CA ARG A 90 -6.09 0.96 -14.90
C ARG A 90 -5.27 -0.31 -15.23
N GLY A 91 -5.40 -1.37 -14.43
CA GLY A 91 -4.65 -2.62 -14.60
C GLY A 91 -3.29 -2.66 -13.90
N PHE A 92 -2.88 -1.59 -13.23
CA PHE A 92 -1.70 -1.57 -12.36
C PHE A 92 -2.09 -1.76 -10.91
N SER A 93 -1.19 -2.35 -10.11
CA SER A 93 -1.50 -2.65 -8.72
C SER A 93 -0.39 -2.23 -7.74
N ILE A 94 -0.82 -2.04 -6.50
CA ILE A 94 0.01 -2.17 -5.30
C ILE A 94 -0.63 -3.28 -4.47
N ASP A 95 0.11 -4.36 -4.27
CA ASP A 95 -0.29 -5.49 -3.45
C ASP A 95 0.91 -5.99 -2.62
N GLY A 96 0.81 -7.15 -1.98
CA GLY A 96 1.89 -7.72 -1.18
C GLY A 96 3.17 -8.01 -1.98
N ASN A 97 3.10 -8.19 -3.29
CA ASN A 97 4.19 -8.59 -4.15
C ASN A 97 4.59 -7.55 -5.21
N GLN A 98 3.69 -6.62 -5.54
CA GLN A 98 3.90 -5.67 -6.62
C GLN A 98 3.66 -4.24 -6.16
N GLN A 99 4.46 -3.31 -6.70
CA GLN A 99 4.19 -1.90 -6.64
C GLN A 99 4.44 -1.30 -8.03
N GLN A 100 3.35 -0.85 -8.66
CA GLN A 100 3.37 -0.28 -10.01
C GLN A 100 2.79 1.14 -10.04
N LEU A 101 2.47 1.69 -8.86
CA LEU A 101 1.95 3.04 -8.67
C LEU A 101 2.87 3.79 -7.72
N GLY A 102 3.31 4.97 -8.10
CA GLY A 102 4.18 5.80 -7.28
C GLY A 102 3.43 6.44 -6.12
N MET A 103 4.05 6.49 -4.95
CA MET A 103 3.51 7.19 -3.78
C MET A 103 4.52 8.18 -3.22
N THR A 104 4.03 9.37 -2.87
CA THR A 104 4.81 10.40 -2.17
C THR A 104 3.99 11.04 -1.07
N VAL A 105 4.66 11.58 -0.07
CA VAL A 105 4.09 12.45 0.96
C VAL A 105 4.75 13.82 0.85
N ASP A 106 3.97 14.87 0.58
CA ASP A 106 4.48 16.23 0.30
C ASP A 106 5.51 16.29 -0.85
N GLY A 107 5.38 15.37 -1.83
CA GLY A 107 6.33 15.22 -2.94
C GLY A 107 7.61 14.45 -2.57
N ILE A 108 7.77 14.00 -1.33
CA ILE A 108 8.90 13.20 -0.86
C ILE A 108 8.57 11.71 -1.04
N PRO A 109 9.45 10.91 -1.64
CA PRO A 109 9.20 9.49 -1.83
C PRO A 109 9.12 8.76 -0.49
N ASN A 110 8.10 7.95 -0.29
CA ASN A 110 7.93 7.13 0.90
C ASN A 110 8.55 5.71 0.79
N GLY A 111 9.33 5.49 -0.26
CA GLY A 111 10.04 4.24 -0.51
C GLY A 111 9.20 3.18 -1.19
N GLY A 112 9.86 2.23 -1.83
CA GLY A 112 9.19 1.11 -2.48
C GLY A 112 8.60 0.12 -1.49
N SER A 113 7.42 -0.38 -1.79
CA SER A 113 6.84 -1.52 -1.10
C SER A 113 7.50 -2.78 -1.60
N ASN A 114 8.65 -3.06 -1.15
CA ASN A 114 9.13 -4.40 -1.32
C ASN A 114 8.64 -5.24 -0.16
N TYR A 115 8.56 -6.54 -0.32
CA TYR A 115 8.22 -7.57 0.67
C TYR A 115 8.13 -7.07 2.13
N GLY A 116 8.85 -6.04 2.39
CA GLY A 116 8.84 -5.24 3.58
C GLY A 116 7.68 -4.25 3.72
N GLY A 117 6.73 -4.20 2.82
CA GLY A 117 5.47 -3.49 2.93
C GLY A 117 5.56 -2.11 3.56
N GLY A 118 6.40 -1.25 3.08
CA GLY A 118 6.63 -0.01 3.77
C GLY A 118 6.11 1.25 3.10
N ALA A 119 5.60 1.13 1.89
CA ALA A 119 5.39 2.29 1.07
C ALA A 119 4.01 2.93 1.14
N LYS A 120 3.05 2.32 1.80
CA LYS A 120 1.70 2.87 1.86
C LYS A 120 1.63 4.09 2.77
N ALA A 121 0.85 5.09 2.35
CA ALA A 121 0.82 6.40 2.98
C ALA A 121 0.27 6.40 4.42
N ASN A 122 -0.54 5.41 4.79
CA ASN A 122 -1.09 5.22 6.13
C ASN A 122 -0.03 5.02 7.23
N ARG A 123 1.24 4.85 6.85
CA ARG A 123 2.37 4.74 7.79
C ARG A 123 3.16 6.04 7.96
N TYR A 124 2.76 7.11 7.29
CA TYR A 124 3.53 8.36 7.27
C TYR A 124 2.71 9.58 7.61
N LEU A 125 1.38 9.44 7.69
CA LEU A 125 0.48 10.57 7.84
C LEU A 125 -0.84 10.13 8.46
N ASP A 126 -1.26 10.81 9.53
CA ASP A 126 -2.59 10.66 10.11
C ASP A 126 -3.66 11.35 9.24
N SER A 127 -4.88 10.82 9.23
CA SER A 127 -6.01 11.40 8.49
C SER A 127 -6.33 12.84 8.90
N GLU A 128 -6.16 13.16 10.18
CA GLU A 128 -6.38 14.51 10.71
C GLU A 128 -5.35 15.53 10.19
N ASN A 129 -4.18 15.05 9.80
CA ASN A 129 -3.11 15.87 9.23
C ASN A 129 -3.11 15.90 7.69
N LEU A 130 -3.95 15.09 7.04
CA LEU A 130 -4.07 15.06 5.59
C LEU A 130 -4.88 16.26 5.08
N ALA A 131 -4.31 17.02 4.15
CA ALA A 131 -4.99 18.13 3.49
C ALA A 131 -5.73 17.67 2.23
N THR A 132 -5.04 16.90 1.38
CA THR A 132 -5.57 16.41 0.10
C THR A 132 -4.73 15.27 -0.45
N VAL A 133 -5.23 14.57 -1.45
CA VAL A 133 -4.46 13.59 -2.24
C VAL A 133 -4.54 13.98 -3.72
N GLU A 134 -3.38 14.13 -4.33
CA GLU A 134 -3.25 14.38 -5.77
C GLU A 134 -3.02 13.06 -6.49
N VAL A 135 -3.85 12.76 -7.49
CA VAL A 135 -3.82 11.50 -8.20
C VAL A 135 -3.58 11.72 -9.69
N GLY A 136 -2.49 11.17 -10.19
CA GLY A 136 -2.19 11.09 -11.62
C GLY A 136 -2.52 9.68 -12.14
N GLN A 137 -3.56 9.57 -12.97
CA GLN A 137 -4.04 8.30 -13.49
C GLN A 137 -3.40 7.98 -14.84
N GLY A 138 -2.66 6.85 -14.91
CA GLY A 138 -1.96 6.40 -16.11
C GLY A 138 -0.75 7.27 -16.50
N THR A 139 -0.67 8.50 -16.01
CA THR A 139 0.45 9.41 -16.22
C THR A 139 1.14 9.68 -14.89
N SER A 140 2.42 9.38 -14.79
CA SER A 140 3.20 9.79 -13.62
C SER A 140 3.50 11.28 -13.71
N ASP A 141 3.25 12.02 -12.62
CA ASP A 141 3.70 13.41 -12.51
C ASP A 141 5.20 13.47 -12.86
N ILE A 142 5.58 14.35 -13.77
CA ILE A 142 6.95 14.42 -14.27
C ILE A 142 7.98 14.67 -13.17
N LYS A 143 7.60 15.38 -12.12
CA LYS A 143 8.45 15.68 -10.95
C LYS A 143 8.40 14.61 -9.86
N SER A 144 7.44 13.67 -9.89
CA SER A 144 7.29 12.68 -8.84
C SER A 144 8.56 11.87 -8.62
N ALA A 145 9.07 11.87 -7.39
CA ALA A 145 10.23 11.09 -6.97
C ALA A 145 9.81 9.66 -6.61
N SER A 146 9.59 8.82 -7.61
CA SER A 146 9.23 7.40 -7.44
C SER A 146 9.86 6.55 -8.52
N LEU A 147 10.37 5.37 -8.15
CA LEU A 147 10.89 4.34 -9.06
C LEU A 147 9.79 3.39 -9.54
N GLU A 148 8.58 3.46 -9.01
CA GLU A 148 7.48 2.53 -9.26
C GLU A 148 6.28 3.19 -9.97
N ALA A 149 6.46 4.37 -10.56
CA ALA A 149 5.37 5.15 -11.13
C ALA A 149 4.97 4.70 -12.55
N LEU A 150 4.75 3.40 -12.75
CA LEU A 150 4.40 2.80 -14.04
C LEU A 150 2.97 3.16 -14.46
N GLY A 151 2.00 2.99 -13.57
CA GLY A 151 0.57 3.20 -13.80
C GLY A 151 0.06 4.58 -13.38
N GLY A 152 0.91 5.42 -12.80
CA GLY A 152 0.54 6.74 -12.28
C GLY A 152 1.09 7.00 -10.88
N THR A 153 0.60 8.06 -10.23
CA THR A 153 1.15 8.53 -8.94
C THR A 153 0.05 9.00 -7.99
N PHE A 154 0.31 8.80 -6.69
CA PHE A 154 -0.41 9.40 -5.58
C PHE A 154 0.53 10.30 -4.79
N ASN A 155 0.12 11.55 -4.53
CA ASN A 155 0.82 12.45 -3.63
C ASN A 155 -0.10 12.85 -2.47
N PHE A 156 0.22 12.40 -1.26
CA PHE A 156 -0.51 12.74 -0.04
C PHE A 156 0.07 14.02 0.52
N VAL A 157 -0.75 15.06 0.60
CA VAL A 157 -0.32 16.40 1.03
C VAL A 157 -0.75 16.63 2.47
N SER A 158 0.21 16.93 3.34
CA SER A 158 -0.06 17.22 4.75
C SER A 158 -0.55 18.66 4.94
N LYS A 159 -1.46 18.87 5.91
CA LYS A 159 -1.94 20.21 6.29
C LYS A 159 -0.79 21.12 6.72
N ASP A 160 -0.86 22.37 6.33
CA ASP A 160 0.03 23.38 6.87
C ASP A 160 -0.39 23.81 8.28
N PRO A 161 0.56 24.24 9.13
CA PRO A 161 0.25 24.75 10.45
C PRO A 161 -0.66 25.97 10.40
N SER A 162 -1.60 26.04 11.36
CA SER A 162 -2.55 27.15 11.47
C SER A 162 -1.86 28.47 11.86
N LEU A 163 -2.40 29.59 11.37
CA LEU A 163 -2.02 30.92 11.80
C LEU A 163 -2.48 31.23 13.24
N GLU A 164 -3.51 30.51 13.70
CA GLU A 164 -4.07 30.66 15.04
C GLU A 164 -3.58 29.56 15.99
N LYS A 165 -3.33 29.95 17.22
CA LYS A 165 -3.01 29.00 18.29
C LYS A 165 -4.24 28.20 18.68
N GLY A 166 -4.09 26.89 18.79
CA GLY A 166 -5.18 26.00 19.20
C GLY A 166 -4.67 24.64 19.63
N THR A 167 -5.57 23.87 20.22
CA THR A 167 -5.33 22.46 20.55
C THR A 167 -6.56 21.68 20.15
N THR A 168 -6.37 20.65 19.33
CA THR A 168 -7.42 19.71 18.97
C THR A 168 -7.21 18.41 19.73
N PHE A 169 -8.25 17.88 20.32
CA PHE A 169 -8.30 16.55 20.90
C PHE A 169 -9.41 15.77 20.21
N ALA A 170 -9.12 14.55 19.75
CA ALA A 170 -10.14 13.64 19.24
C ALA A 170 -10.05 12.26 19.91
N TYR A 171 -11.21 11.67 20.12
CA TYR A 171 -11.34 10.30 20.60
C TYR A 171 -12.34 9.55 19.71
N THR A 172 -11.90 8.42 19.18
CA THR A 172 -12.74 7.54 18.38
C THR A 172 -12.91 6.20 19.09
N SER A 173 -14.12 5.68 19.06
CA SER A 173 -14.45 4.32 19.49
C SER A 173 -15.29 3.64 18.42
N GLY A 174 -15.04 2.36 18.16
CA GLY A 174 -15.71 1.66 17.09
C GLY A 174 -15.87 0.16 17.31
N SER A 175 -16.38 -0.50 16.30
CA SER A 175 -16.48 -1.97 16.24
C SER A 175 -15.10 -2.59 16.39
N HIS A 176 -15.04 -3.87 16.78
CA HIS A 176 -13.78 -4.62 16.90
C HIS A 176 -12.79 -3.96 17.87
N ASP A 177 -13.31 -3.52 19.02
CA ASP A 177 -12.58 -2.84 20.09
C ASP A 177 -11.76 -1.63 19.60
N ALA A 178 -12.11 -1.07 18.44
CA ALA A 178 -11.40 0.06 17.90
C ALA A 178 -11.44 1.25 18.85
N SER A 179 -10.26 1.76 19.15
CA SER A 179 -10.07 2.98 19.93
C SER A 179 -8.91 3.80 19.36
N ARG A 180 -9.11 5.11 19.27
CA ARG A 180 -8.07 6.04 18.81
C ARG A 180 -8.10 7.32 19.63
N TYR A 181 -6.93 7.74 20.03
CA TYR A 181 -6.69 9.05 20.62
C TYR A 181 -5.84 9.87 19.67
N TYR A 182 -6.22 11.11 19.49
CA TYR A 182 -5.45 12.08 18.73
C TYR A 182 -5.38 13.39 19.49
N ILE A 183 -4.19 14.00 19.53
CA ILE A 183 -3.96 15.34 20.06
C ILE A 183 -3.05 16.09 19.10
N LYS A 184 -3.43 17.34 18.80
CA LYS A 184 -2.61 18.26 18.00
C LYS A 184 -2.58 19.62 18.68
N HIS A 185 -1.41 20.23 18.72
CA HIS A 185 -1.22 21.58 19.19
C HIS A 185 -0.63 22.47 18.10
N GLU A 186 -1.37 23.51 17.74
CA GLU A 186 -0.95 24.58 16.82
C GLU A 186 -0.35 25.72 17.62
N THR A 187 0.83 26.18 17.24
CA THR A 187 1.48 27.31 17.95
C THR A 187 0.84 28.65 17.60
N GLY A 188 0.10 28.72 16.50
CA GLY A 188 -0.19 29.98 15.82
C GLY A 188 1.11 30.59 15.30
N THR A 189 1.03 31.86 14.90
CA THR A 189 2.23 32.58 14.46
C THR A 189 3.15 32.92 15.63
N VAL A 190 4.37 32.42 15.57
CA VAL A 190 5.45 32.72 16.52
C VAL A 190 6.62 33.36 15.80
N PHE A 191 7.42 34.18 16.49
CA PHE A 191 8.56 34.89 15.89
C PHE A 191 8.19 35.72 14.65
N ASP A 192 6.93 36.19 14.55
CA ASP A 192 6.34 37.00 13.50
C ASP A 192 6.21 36.31 12.13
N ASN A 193 6.80 35.14 11.93
CA ASN A 193 6.87 34.53 10.60
C ASN A 193 6.82 32.98 10.58
N THR A 194 6.67 32.34 11.73
CA THR A 194 6.72 30.88 11.84
C THR A 194 5.43 30.37 12.44
N GLN A 195 4.85 29.34 11.82
CA GLN A 195 3.77 28.53 12.36
C GLN A 195 4.26 27.09 12.50
N ALA A 196 3.80 26.39 13.53
CA ALA A 196 4.13 24.98 13.72
C ALA A 196 2.98 24.23 14.40
N TYR A 197 2.93 22.94 14.16
CA TYR A 197 2.15 22.03 14.97
C TYR A 197 2.97 20.83 15.42
N VAL A 198 2.51 20.21 16.49
CA VAL A 198 2.90 18.88 16.93
C VAL A 198 1.63 18.06 17.12
N SER A 199 1.62 16.83 16.64
CA SER A 199 0.52 15.89 16.87
C SER A 199 1.03 14.55 17.36
N TYR A 200 0.14 13.83 18.03
CA TYR A 200 0.34 12.46 18.46
C TYR A 200 -0.98 11.71 18.39
N SER A 201 -0.93 10.48 17.91
CA SER A 201 -2.05 9.57 17.94
C SER A 201 -1.66 8.19 18.42
N GLN A 202 -2.63 7.47 18.97
CA GLN A 202 -2.53 6.05 19.25
C GLN A 202 -3.82 5.39 18.81
N THR A 203 -3.70 4.28 18.07
CA THR A 203 -4.82 3.51 17.54
C THR A 203 -4.65 2.06 17.95
N ASP A 204 -5.69 1.49 18.54
CA ASP A 204 -5.81 0.07 18.84
C ASP A 204 -7.06 -0.48 18.15
N THR A 205 -6.95 -1.61 17.45
CA THR A 205 -8.08 -2.34 16.87
C THR A 205 -7.87 -3.83 17.06
N SER A 206 -8.97 -4.58 17.17
CA SER A 206 -8.95 -6.05 17.11
C SER A 206 -9.32 -6.54 15.72
N ARG A 207 -8.82 -7.73 15.36
CA ARG A 207 -9.26 -8.38 14.12
C ARG A 207 -10.77 -8.66 14.18
N TRP A 208 -11.46 -8.39 13.08
CA TRP A 208 -12.91 -8.63 13.00
C TRP A 208 -13.27 -10.10 12.75
N ILE A 209 -12.30 -10.90 12.25
CA ILE A 209 -12.49 -12.28 11.82
C ILE A 209 -11.82 -13.25 12.79
N GLY A 210 -12.43 -14.41 13.02
CA GLY A 210 -11.95 -15.41 13.96
C GLY A 210 -12.66 -15.36 15.32
N SER A 211 -12.31 -16.26 16.23
CA SER A 211 -12.91 -16.35 17.57
C SER A 211 -12.09 -15.55 18.58
N GLY A 212 -12.58 -14.43 18.99
CA GLY A 212 -11.98 -13.61 20.06
C GLY A 212 -11.45 -12.28 19.55
N SER A 213 -11.42 -11.31 20.44
CA SER A 213 -11.01 -9.94 20.20
C SER A 213 -9.51 -9.74 20.44
N ASN A 214 -8.67 -10.58 19.87
CA ASN A 214 -7.22 -10.50 20.04
C ASN A 214 -6.55 -10.20 18.71
N GLY A 215 -5.33 -9.62 18.75
CA GLY A 215 -4.59 -9.17 17.58
C GLY A 215 -5.27 -7.96 16.93
N GLY A 216 -4.92 -7.67 15.70
CA GLY A 216 -5.35 -6.47 14.99
C GLY A 216 -4.18 -5.51 14.86
N LYS A 217 -4.43 -4.23 15.06
CA LYS A 217 -3.43 -3.17 14.90
C LYS A 217 -3.23 -2.42 16.21
N ASP A 218 -1.97 -2.25 16.61
CA ASP A 218 -1.52 -1.27 17.60
C ASP A 218 -0.57 -0.32 16.88
N ASN A 219 -0.93 0.97 16.84
CA ASN A 219 -0.15 1.98 16.12
C ASN A 219 0.01 3.23 16.97
N GLN A 220 1.23 3.78 17.00
CA GLN A 220 1.57 5.07 17.55
C GLN A 220 2.16 5.95 16.46
N HIS A 221 1.60 7.14 16.27
CA HIS A 221 2.10 8.10 15.29
C HIS A 221 2.38 9.46 15.95
N ALA A 222 3.50 10.07 15.60
CA ALA A 222 3.86 11.41 16.05
C ALA A 222 4.35 12.24 14.87
N GLU A 223 3.94 13.51 14.80
CA GLU A 223 4.29 14.40 13.71
C GLU A 223 4.60 15.82 14.22
N LEU A 224 5.59 16.43 13.60
CA LEU A 224 5.94 17.85 13.74
C LEU A 224 5.99 18.44 12.33
N LYS A 225 5.31 19.56 12.12
CA LYS A 225 5.48 20.37 10.90
C LYS A 225 5.59 21.84 11.27
N PHE A 226 6.47 22.57 10.56
CA PHE A 226 6.56 24.01 10.67
C PHE A 226 6.69 24.66 9.29
N VAL A 227 6.22 25.90 9.19
CA VAL A 227 6.40 26.77 8.03
C VAL A 227 6.89 28.11 8.53
N SER A 228 7.99 28.61 7.94
CA SER A 228 8.60 29.90 8.25
C SER A 228 8.74 30.72 6.99
N ASN A 229 8.21 31.93 6.98
CA ASN A 229 8.22 32.83 5.84
C ASN A 229 9.20 33.99 6.03
N PHE A 230 10.22 34.08 5.18
CA PHE A 230 11.25 35.12 5.21
C PHE A 230 11.27 35.82 3.84
N ASN A 231 10.66 36.98 3.68
CA ASN A 231 10.62 37.73 2.42
C ASN A 231 10.48 36.82 1.17
N ASP A 232 11.63 36.47 0.57
CA ASP A 232 11.71 35.67 -0.67
C ASP A 232 11.93 34.17 -0.43
N LEU A 233 12.03 33.71 0.85
CA LEU A 233 12.25 32.33 1.24
C LEU A 233 11.13 31.81 2.14
N THR A 234 10.51 30.72 1.73
CA THR A 234 9.68 29.90 2.62
C THR A 234 10.45 28.63 2.99
N LEU A 235 10.55 28.36 4.28
CA LEU A 235 11.13 27.14 4.82
C LEU A 235 10.05 26.30 5.48
N THR A 236 9.81 25.11 4.94
CA THR A 236 8.95 24.11 5.54
C THR A 236 9.78 22.94 6.06
N GLY A 237 9.49 22.46 7.26
CA GLY A 237 10.07 21.24 7.79
C GLY A 237 9.01 20.33 8.34
N ARG A 238 9.15 19.02 8.11
CA ARG A 238 8.27 17.99 8.65
C ARG A 238 9.09 16.80 9.13
N LEU A 239 8.67 16.22 10.24
CA LEU A 239 9.19 14.98 10.80
C LEU A 239 8.02 14.15 11.28
N SER A 240 7.92 12.90 10.82
CA SER A 240 6.96 11.93 11.32
C SER A 240 7.67 10.68 11.85
N TYR A 241 7.08 10.09 12.88
CA TYR A 241 7.46 8.81 13.45
C TYR A 241 6.22 7.94 13.57
N ASP A 242 6.32 6.70 13.15
CA ASP A 242 5.25 5.71 13.20
C ASP A 242 5.81 4.39 13.72
N ASP A 243 5.11 3.76 14.67
CA ASP A 243 5.41 2.45 15.22
C ASP A 243 4.13 1.62 15.22
N VAL A 244 4.12 0.55 14.42
CA VAL A 244 2.95 -0.28 14.22
C VAL A 244 3.25 -1.75 14.39
N SER A 245 2.33 -2.44 15.06
CA SER A 245 2.25 -3.89 15.15
C SER A 245 0.91 -4.34 14.60
N GLU A 246 0.92 -5.24 13.62
CA GLU A 246 -0.26 -5.76 12.93
C GLU A 246 -0.29 -7.28 13.04
N THR A 247 -1.47 -7.87 13.30
CA THR A 247 -1.72 -9.30 13.08
C THR A 247 -2.41 -9.43 11.72
N ASN A 248 -1.72 -10.06 10.78
CA ASN A 248 -2.14 -10.12 9.39
C ASN A 248 -3.41 -10.96 9.21
N TYR A 249 -4.17 -10.67 8.17
CA TYR A 249 -5.27 -11.50 7.69
C TYR A 249 -4.74 -12.54 6.69
N ASN A 250 -5.41 -13.69 6.62
CA ASN A 250 -5.11 -14.73 5.65
C ASN A 250 -6.12 -14.71 4.50
N SER A 251 -5.66 -15.06 3.31
CA SER A 251 -6.51 -15.23 2.14
C SER A 251 -7.10 -16.64 2.10
N VAL A 252 -8.27 -16.75 1.50
CA VAL A 252 -9.02 -18.02 1.39
C VAL A 252 -9.39 -18.32 -0.06
N SER A 253 -9.59 -19.59 -0.39
CA SER A 253 -10.18 -19.97 -1.66
C SER A 253 -11.67 -19.61 -1.70
N ILE A 254 -12.25 -19.56 -2.90
CA ILE A 254 -13.70 -19.34 -3.08
C ILE A 254 -14.50 -20.43 -2.34
N GLU A 255 -14.06 -21.69 -2.42
CA GLU A 255 -14.73 -22.79 -1.73
C GLU A 255 -14.70 -22.64 -0.21
N GLN A 256 -13.57 -22.22 0.37
CA GLN A 256 -13.46 -21.96 1.81
C GLN A 256 -14.36 -20.81 2.24
N PHE A 257 -14.44 -19.75 1.45
CA PHE A 257 -15.37 -18.64 1.68
C PHE A 257 -16.83 -19.07 1.63
N GLU A 258 -17.24 -19.86 0.64
CA GLU A 258 -18.61 -20.36 0.55
C GLU A 258 -19.01 -21.25 1.74
N GLN A 259 -18.04 -22.03 2.27
CA GLN A 259 -18.27 -22.87 3.45
C GLN A 259 -18.33 -22.05 4.74
N THR A 260 -17.45 -21.06 4.88
CA THR A 260 -17.26 -20.28 6.12
C THR A 260 -16.90 -18.82 5.82
N PRO A 261 -17.86 -17.98 5.41
CA PRO A 261 -17.59 -16.62 4.94
C PRO A 261 -17.05 -15.65 6.01
N ASN A 262 -17.01 -16.06 7.26
CA ASN A 262 -16.53 -15.26 8.40
C ASN A 262 -15.25 -15.83 9.03
N TRP A 263 -14.49 -16.64 8.27
CA TRP A 263 -13.29 -17.25 8.80
C TRP A 263 -12.16 -17.31 7.75
N ASP A 264 -11.07 -16.65 8.01
CA ASP A 264 -9.87 -16.60 7.18
C ASP A 264 -8.89 -17.75 7.44
N GLN A 265 -9.36 -18.84 8.05
CA GLN A 265 -8.60 -20.03 8.44
C GLN A 265 -7.59 -19.83 9.59
N LEU A 266 -7.29 -18.61 10.05
CA LEU A 266 -6.47 -18.39 11.23
C LEU A 266 -7.25 -18.71 12.52
N THR A 267 -6.53 -19.14 13.56
CA THR A 267 -7.11 -19.56 14.84
C THR A 267 -6.37 -18.91 16.00
N TRP A 268 -7.08 -18.77 17.14
CA TRP A 268 -6.52 -18.34 18.43
C TRP A 268 -6.30 -19.51 19.38
N ASN A 269 -6.54 -20.76 18.93
CA ASN A 269 -6.40 -21.95 19.72
C ASN A 269 -5.09 -22.66 19.36
N TRP A 270 -4.23 -22.83 20.36
CA TRP A 270 -3.04 -23.67 20.25
C TRP A 270 -3.41 -25.12 20.57
N THR A 271 -3.12 -26.03 19.66
CA THR A 271 -3.56 -27.44 19.76
C THR A 271 -2.45 -28.39 20.17
N GLY A 272 -1.18 -28.00 20.02
CA GLY A 272 0.00 -28.85 20.15
C GLY A 272 0.25 -29.77 18.95
N VAL A 273 -0.47 -29.52 17.83
CA VAL A 273 -0.27 -30.24 16.56
C VAL A 273 0.29 -29.25 15.52
N PRO A 274 1.57 -29.39 15.13
CA PRO A 274 2.24 -28.40 14.28
C PRO A 274 1.45 -28.03 13.02
N HIS A 275 0.84 -29.01 12.36
CA HIS A 275 0.06 -28.80 11.16
C HIS A 275 -1.10 -27.83 11.37
N PHE A 276 -1.79 -27.87 12.50
CA PHE A 276 -2.87 -26.94 12.83
C PHE A 276 -2.33 -25.63 13.37
N ASP A 277 -1.30 -25.69 14.22
CA ASP A 277 -0.78 -24.53 14.94
C ASP A 277 0.00 -23.56 14.05
N GLN A 278 0.40 -23.95 12.84
CA GLN A 278 0.89 -23.00 11.83
C GLN A 278 -0.13 -21.91 11.46
N MET A 279 -1.42 -22.14 11.72
CA MET A 279 -2.49 -21.16 11.51
C MET A 279 -2.79 -20.34 12.76
N PHE A 280 -1.95 -20.38 13.79
CA PHE A 280 -2.12 -19.57 14.98
C PHE A 280 -1.89 -18.09 14.68
N ALA A 281 -2.92 -17.26 14.85
CA ALA A 281 -2.96 -15.88 14.34
C ALA A 281 -1.83 -14.98 14.86
N GLU A 282 -1.44 -15.10 16.16
CA GLU A 282 -0.32 -14.32 16.70
C GLU A 282 1.03 -14.62 16.04
N GLY A 283 1.16 -15.74 15.34
CA GLY A 283 2.35 -16.09 14.57
C GLY A 283 2.41 -15.44 13.19
N TRP A 284 1.38 -14.70 12.80
CA TRP A 284 1.27 -14.00 11.51
C TRP A 284 1.28 -12.51 11.76
N GLY A 285 2.45 -11.97 12.02
CA GLY A 285 2.60 -10.58 12.44
C GLY A 285 3.47 -9.76 11.49
N THR A 286 3.19 -8.46 11.48
CA THR A 286 3.98 -7.43 10.81
C THR A 286 4.27 -6.32 11.80
N LEU A 287 5.56 -6.06 12.05
CA LEU A 287 6.03 -4.99 12.91
C LEU A 287 6.80 -3.98 12.09
N ARG A 288 6.54 -2.68 12.27
CA ARG A 288 7.17 -1.60 11.51
C ARG A 288 7.44 -0.39 12.38
N GLU A 289 8.63 0.16 12.21
CA GLU A 289 8.98 1.50 12.68
C GLU A 289 9.39 2.35 11.48
N ASN A 290 8.81 3.54 11.33
CA ASN A 290 9.12 4.47 10.26
C ASN A 290 9.49 5.84 10.81
N THR A 291 10.47 6.48 10.23
CA THR A 291 10.79 7.90 10.47
C THR A 291 11.01 8.55 9.12
N LEU A 292 10.22 9.55 8.79
CA LEU A 292 10.37 10.35 7.58
C LEU A 292 10.50 11.82 7.95
N GLY A 293 11.59 12.46 7.53
CA GLY A 293 11.79 13.88 7.76
C GLY A 293 12.34 14.59 6.52
N TYR A 294 11.90 15.82 6.30
CA TYR A 294 12.41 16.68 5.24
C TYR A 294 12.48 18.14 5.66
N LEU A 295 13.31 18.88 4.93
CA LEU A 295 13.27 20.34 4.89
C LEU A 295 13.03 20.77 3.46
N LYS A 296 12.08 21.70 3.23
CA LYS A 296 11.78 22.25 1.90
C LYS A 296 12.09 23.74 1.91
N PHE A 297 13.00 24.15 1.04
CA PHE A 297 13.41 25.53 0.83
C PHE A 297 12.78 26.01 -0.47
N GLU A 298 11.89 26.98 -0.42
CA GLU A 298 11.24 27.59 -1.55
C GLU A 298 11.71 29.05 -1.66
N TYR A 299 12.59 29.31 -2.63
CA TYR A 299 13.20 30.61 -2.82
C TYR A 299 12.70 31.30 -4.09
N ALA A 300 11.96 32.41 -3.92
CA ALA A 300 11.55 33.26 -5.01
C ALA A 300 12.75 34.05 -5.56
N ILE A 301 13.34 33.58 -6.65
CA ILE A 301 14.48 34.25 -7.31
C ILE A 301 14.00 35.56 -7.95
N SER A 302 12.77 35.55 -8.46
CA SER A 302 12.08 36.71 -9.01
C SER A 302 10.56 36.54 -8.86
N PRO A 303 9.74 37.56 -9.15
CA PRO A 303 8.28 37.40 -9.12
C PRO A 303 7.72 36.31 -10.05
N THR A 304 8.50 35.85 -11.01
CA THR A 304 8.11 34.84 -12.01
C THR A 304 8.98 33.58 -11.96
N SER A 305 9.82 33.44 -10.94
CA SER A 305 10.67 32.24 -10.84
C SER A 305 10.89 31.81 -9.40
N LEU A 306 10.75 30.50 -9.18
CA LEU A 306 10.84 29.82 -7.89
C LEU A 306 11.83 28.68 -7.98
N LEU A 307 12.72 28.57 -7.00
CA LEU A 307 13.59 27.42 -6.79
C LEU A 307 13.16 26.69 -5.52
N THR A 308 12.83 25.40 -5.64
CA THR A 308 12.51 24.53 -4.51
C THR A 308 13.61 23.48 -4.36
N ILE A 309 14.11 23.28 -3.14
CA ILE A 309 15.09 22.23 -2.81
C ILE A 309 14.62 21.53 -1.55
N SER A 310 14.52 20.20 -1.59
CA SER A 310 13.99 19.40 -0.49
C SER A 310 14.90 18.22 -0.16
N PRO A 311 15.91 18.40 0.71
CA PRO A 311 16.64 17.28 1.30
C PRO A 311 15.72 16.52 2.26
N TYR A 312 15.85 15.19 2.29
CA TYR A 312 15.07 14.33 3.16
C TYR A 312 15.87 13.12 3.64
N TYR A 313 15.40 12.56 4.74
CA TYR A 313 15.86 11.31 5.30
C TYR A 313 14.69 10.44 5.67
N HIS A 314 14.76 9.16 5.30
CA HIS A 314 13.76 8.16 5.65
C HIS A 314 14.44 6.92 6.22
N LYS A 315 13.95 6.44 7.34
CA LYS A 315 14.32 5.18 7.97
C LYS A 315 13.08 4.34 8.18
N ASN A 316 13.16 3.08 7.75
CA ASN A 316 12.15 2.06 8.00
C ASN A 316 12.85 0.83 8.57
N SER A 317 12.27 0.21 9.60
CA SER A 317 12.76 -1.06 10.14
C SER A 317 11.60 -1.90 10.64
N GLY A 318 11.81 -3.22 10.67
CA GLY A 318 10.80 -4.12 11.17
C GLY A 318 11.03 -5.57 10.82
N ARG A 319 9.97 -6.35 10.96
CA ARG A 319 9.98 -7.75 10.60
C ARG A 319 8.60 -8.24 10.22
N GLY A 320 8.56 -9.36 9.47
CA GLY A 320 7.37 -10.18 9.26
C GLY A 320 7.57 -11.53 9.92
N ASP A 321 6.52 -12.05 10.57
CA ASP A 321 6.54 -13.27 11.35
C ASP A 321 5.72 -14.37 10.69
N TRP A 322 6.17 -15.63 10.88
CA TRP A 322 5.43 -16.84 10.51
C TRP A 322 5.85 -18.03 11.37
N ILE A 323 4.92 -18.95 11.66
CA ILE A 323 5.17 -20.17 12.47
C ILE A 323 5.14 -21.42 11.57
N PRO A 324 6.26 -21.82 10.95
CA PRO A 324 6.33 -23.07 10.19
C PRO A 324 6.08 -24.30 11.04
N PRO A 325 5.32 -25.31 10.54
CA PRO A 325 4.94 -26.50 11.30
C PRO A 325 6.07 -27.54 11.41
N TYR A 326 7.33 -27.12 11.29
CA TYR A 326 8.51 -28.00 11.27
C TYR A 326 9.77 -27.26 11.71
N LEU A 327 10.81 -28.01 12.03
CA LEU A 327 12.19 -27.53 12.03
C LEU A 327 12.88 -27.92 10.72
N THR A 328 13.76 -27.03 10.24
CA THR A 328 14.61 -27.25 9.07
C THR A 328 15.93 -27.91 9.43
N THR A 329 16.57 -28.56 8.48
CA THR A 329 17.92 -29.11 8.58
C THR A 329 18.88 -28.38 7.67
N PRO A 330 19.40 -27.22 8.10
CA PRO A 330 20.26 -26.39 7.24
C PRO A 330 21.64 -27.06 7.08
N VAL A 331 22.13 -27.01 5.83
CA VAL A 331 23.45 -27.55 5.47
C VAL A 331 24.21 -26.55 4.61
N ASP A 332 25.53 -26.56 4.70
CA ASP A 332 26.42 -25.80 3.84
C ASP A 332 26.55 -26.43 2.43
N GLU A 333 27.41 -25.87 1.58
CA GLU A 333 27.68 -26.34 0.23
C GLU A 333 28.30 -27.78 0.17
N ASN A 334 28.87 -28.24 1.28
CA ASN A 334 29.44 -29.60 1.42
C ASN A 334 28.43 -30.59 1.99
N GLY A 335 27.21 -30.14 2.35
CA GLY A 335 26.18 -30.94 3.01
C GLY A 335 26.40 -31.10 4.52
N GLU A 336 27.30 -30.33 5.15
CA GLU A 336 27.54 -30.36 6.59
C GLU A 336 26.57 -29.38 7.30
N PRO A 337 26.09 -29.70 8.52
CA PRO A 337 25.17 -28.84 9.26
C PRO A 337 25.73 -27.43 9.46
N THR A 338 24.89 -26.41 9.19
CA THR A 338 25.25 -25.00 9.38
C THR A 338 24.20 -24.26 10.19
N THR A 339 24.60 -23.14 10.81
CA THR A 339 23.70 -22.20 11.48
C THR A 339 23.56 -20.87 10.72
N GLN A 340 24.32 -20.69 9.65
CA GLN A 340 24.34 -19.47 8.84
C GLN A 340 24.48 -19.81 7.36
N GLY A 341 23.65 -19.17 6.51
CA GLY A 341 23.66 -19.44 5.09
C GLY A 341 23.28 -20.88 4.74
N GLY A 342 23.74 -21.34 3.57
CA GLY A 342 23.48 -22.68 3.08
C GLY A 342 22.03 -22.89 2.60
N THR A 343 21.63 -24.15 2.54
CA THR A 343 20.32 -24.57 2.05
C THR A 343 19.61 -25.47 3.06
N ASN A 344 18.30 -25.62 2.93
CA ASN A 344 17.55 -26.58 3.74
C ASN A 344 17.60 -27.98 3.10
N ALA A 345 18.26 -28.94 3.74
CA ALA A 345 18.36 -30.33 3.28
C ALA A 345 17.09 -31.13 3.58
N GLY A 346 16.19 -30.63 4.44
CA GLY A 346 14.95 -31.31 4.81
C GLY A 346 14.27 -30.68 6.00
N SER A 347 13.03 -31.10 6.26
CA SER A 347 12.23 -30.59 7.37
C SER A 347 11.56 -31.74 8.11
N TYR A 348 11.33 -31.59 9.42
CA TYR A 348 10.64 -32.57 10.25
C TYR A 348 9.74 -31.90 11.28
N GLY A 349 8.53 -32.46 11.47
CA GLY A 349 7.54 -31.97 12.42
C GLY A 349 7.58 -32.66 13.78
N PHE A 350 8.37 -33.73 13.93
CA PHE A 350 8.48 -34.53 15.17
C PHE A 350 9.92 -34.94 15.43
N ALA A 351 10.29 -34.97 16.71
CA ALA A 351 11.62 -35.37 17.21
C ALA A 351 11.51 -36.38 18.36
N ASP A 352 12.59 -37.11 18.59
CA ASP A 352 12.73 -37.96 19.78
C ASP A 352 13.04 -37.13 21.04
N SER A 353 13.23 -37.80 22.18
CA SER A 353 13.55 -37.15 23.46
C SER A 353 14.92 -36.46 23.49
N GLU A 354 15.79 -36.74 22.53
CA GLU A 354 17.12 -36.15 22.38
C GLU A 354 17.09 -34.98 21.35
N GLY A 355 15.95 -34.79 20.68
CA GLY A 355 15.75 -33.73 19.65
C GLY A 355 16.13 -34.18 18.24
N ASN A 356 16.39 -35.45 17.99
CA ASN A 356 16.70 -35.93 16.65
C ASN A 356 15.43 -36.07 15.80
N PRO A 357 15.51 -35.80 14.48
CA PRO A 357 14.40 -35.96 13.57
C PRO A 357 13.79 -37.36 13.57
N LEU A 358 12.46 -37.43 13.61
CA LEU A 358 11.72 -38.69 13.45
C LEU A 358 11.05 -38.73 12.08
N ALA A 359 11.13 -39.89 11.43
CA ALA A 359 10.30 -40.19 10.26
C ALA A 359 8.97 -40.83 10.72
N PRO A 360 7.89 -40.66 9.95
CA PRO A 360 6.62 -41.31 10.26
C PRO A 360 6.74 -42.82 10.19
N ASN A 361 5.95 -43.53 10.98
CA ASN A 361 5.91 -44.97 11.05
C ASN A 361 5.69 -45.58 9.66
N SER A 362 6.46 -46.65 9.35
CA SER A 362 6.41 -47.31 8.04
C SER A 362 4.97 -47.71 7.66
N GLY A 363 4.52 -47.30 6.49
CA GLY A 363 3.20 -47.63 5.99
C GLY A 363 2.07 -46.70 6.50
N CYS A 364 2.36 -45.70 7.31
CA CYS A 364 1.38 -44.67 7.65
C CYS A 364 1.10 -43.79 6.43
N THR A 365 -0.18 -43.66 6.07
CA THR A 365 -0.67 -42.84 4.98
C THR A 365 -1.68 -41.79 5.48
N ALA A 366 -1.86 -41.68 6.81
CA ALA A 366 -2.82 -40.73 7.39
C ALA A 366 -2.40 -39.28 7.11
N SER A 367 -3.32 -38.48 6.63
CA SER A 367 -3.15 -37.07 6.32
C SER A 367 -4.10 -36.21 7.13
N LEU A 368 -3.75 -34.95 7.35
CA LEU A 368 -4.62 -33.94 7.95
C LEU A 368 -5.12 -33.04 6.81
N SER A 369 -6.41 -32.78 6.78
CA SER A 369 -7.06 -32.06 5.68
C SER A 369 -7.07 -30.54 5.84
N TRP A 370 -7.07 -30.05 7.09
CA TRP A 370 -7.09 -28.61 7.38
C TRP A 370 -5.75 -28.19 7.99
N PRO A 371 -5.22 -27.02 7.63
CA PRO A 371 -5.71 -25.98 6.69
C PRO A 371 -5.63 -26.37 5.21
N TRP A 372 -4.79 -27.32 4.88
CA TRP A 372 -4.62 -27.98 3.59
C TRP A 372 -4.15 -29.42 3.83
N GLU A 373 -4.29 -30.25 2.85
CA GLU A 373 -3.87 -31.64 2.96
C GLU A 373 -2.37 -31.75 3.24
N SER A 374 -1.98 -32.52 4.26
CA SER A 374 -0.59 -32.78 4.59
C SER A 374 -0.27 -34.25 4.48
N GLY A 375 0.99 -34.56 4.14
CA GLY A 375 1.49 -35.93 4.22
C GLY A 375 1.61 -36.44 5.65
N PRO A 376 1.97 -37.74 5.84
CA PRO A 376 2.09 -38.38 7.14
C PRO A 376 3.15 -37.72 8.06
N GLY A 377 4.09 -36.94 7.49
CA GLY A 377 5.17 -36.29 8.24
C GLY A 377 4.73 -35.25 9.28
N LEU A 378 3.52 -34.65 9.11
CA LEU A 378 2.97 -33.70 10.08
C LEU A 378 1.80 -34.24 10.90
N ASN A 379 1.40 -35.51 10.67
CA ASN A 379 0.29 -36.11 11.39
C ASN A 379 0.77 -36.88 12.62
N PRO A 380 0.39 -36.45 13.84
CA PRO A 380 0.82 -37.16 15.07
C PRO A 380 0.39 -38.63 15.13
N ALA A 381 -0.70 -39.01 14.43
CA ALA A 381 -1.15 -40.40 14.36
C ALA A 381 -0.15 -41.33 13.64
N CYS A 382 0.84 -40.78 12.95
CA CYS A 382 1.89 -41.52 12.27
C CYS A 382 3.16 -41.71 13.10
N TYR A 383 3.14 -41.34 14.37
CA TYR A 383 4.29 -41.43 15.29
C TYR A 383 3.94 -42.17 16.59
N ASP A 384 4.93 -42.62 17.31
CA ASP A 384 4.76 -43.21 18.63
C ASP A 384 4.47 -42.11 19.69
N ASP A 385 3.82 -42.46 20.78
CA ASP A 385 3.43 -41.52 21.86
C ASP A 385 4.62 -40.79 22.51
N THR A 386 5.84 -41.21 22.26
CA THR A 386 7.08 -40.57 22.75
C THR A 386 7.61 -39.49 21.82
N ALA A 387 7.05 -39.35 20.61
CA ALA A 387 7.46 -38.33 19.68
C ALA A 387 7.00 -36.94 20.16
N THR A 388 7.89 -35.98 20.08
CA THR A 388 7.64 -34.59 20.48
C THR A 388 7.43 -33.73 19.23
N PRO A 389 6.29 -32.99 19.11
CA PRO A 389 6.09 -32.08 18.03
C PRO A 389 7.07 -30.90 18.11
N VAL A 390 7.61 -30.49 16.96
CA VAL A 390 8.54 -29.37 16.85
C VAL A 390 8.10 -28.38 15.78
N MET A 391 8.35 -27.09 16.02
CA MET A 391 7.99 -25.99 15.13
C MET A 391 9.08 -24.94 15.11
N SER A 392 9.11 -24.16 14.06
CA SER A 392 9.92 -22.95 13.98
C SER A 392 9.05 -21.70 14.24
N TYR A 393 9.70 -20.65 14.71
CA TYR A 393 9.20 -19.28 14.60
C TYR A 393 10.18 -18.54 13.68
N ARG A 394 9.70 -18.12 12.52
CA ARG A 394 10.52 -17.48 11.50
C ARG A 394 10.31 -15.97 11.51
N HIS A 395 11.40 -15.23 11.54
CA HIS A 395 11.43 -13.78 11.42
C HIS A 395 12.14 -13.38 10.12
N THR A 396 11.50 -12.57 9.30
CA THR A 396 12.15 -11.87 8.19
C THR A 396 12.32 -10.43 8.59
N HIS A 397 13.55 -10.04 8.90
CA HIS A 397 13.93 -8.70 9.32
C HIS A 397 14.31 -7.86 8.10
N TYR A 398 13.97 -6.60 8.14
CA TYR A 398 14.46 -5.61 7.18
C TYR A 398 14.66 -4.27 7.87
N LYS A 399 15.60 -3.52 7.33
CA LYS A 399 15.91 -2.16 7.70
C LYS A 399 16.25 -1.41 6.41
N LYS A 400 15.67 -0.25 6.22
CA LYS A 400 15.90 0.62 5.06
C LYS A 400 16.30 2.01 5.58
N ASP A 401 17.42 2.49 5.11
CA ASP A 401 17.91 3.85 5.35
C ASP A 401 18.02 4.56 3.98
N ARG A 402 17.41 5.74 3.84
CA ARG A 402 17.39 6.50 2.58
C ARG A 402 17.72 7.96 2.84
N LEU A 403 18.62 8.50 2.06
CA LEU A 403 18.98 9.91 2.05
C LEU A 403 18.85 10.45 0.64
N GLY A 404 18.09 11.52 0.47
CA GLY A 404 17.90 12.07 -0.86
C GLY A 404 17.64 13.56 -0.88
N VAL A 405 17.55 14.09 -2.08
CA VAL A 405 17.21 15.47 -2.36
C VAL A 405 16.42 15.58 -3.65
N THR A 406 15.33 16.33 -3.62
CA THR A 406 14.66 16.81 -4.82
C THR A 406 14.96 18.28 -5.02
N ALA A 407 15.11 18.70 -6.28
CA ALA A 407 15.25 20.10 -6.64
C ALA A 407 14.38 20.41 -7.85
N ASN A 408 13.70 21.54 -7.82
CA ASN A 408 12.79 21.98 -8.85
C ASN A 408 12.95 23.49 -9.07
N TYR A 409 13.10 23.90 -10.33
CA TYR A 409 13.10 25.28 -10.76
C TYR A 409 11.89 25.52 -11.67
N GLN A 410 11.10 26.51 -11.34
CA GLN A 410 9.95 26.96 -12.12
C GLN A 410 10.14 28.40 -12.55
N ALA A 411 9.81 28.71 -13.79
CA ALA A 411 9.89 30.07 -14.28
C ALA A 411 8.91 30.34 -15.42
N THR A 412 8.24 31.50 -15.36
CA THR A 412 7.35 31.99 -16.42
C THR A 412 8.09 32.99 -17.32
N PHE A 413 8.14 32.72 -18.62
CA PHE A 413 8.74 33.56 -19.66
C PHE A 413 7.71 33.82 -20.79
N GLY A 414 6.99 34.90 -20.74
CA GLY A 414 5.93 35.19 -21.71
C GLY A 414 4.82 34.15 -21.61
N ASP A 415 4.59 33.40 -22.67
CA ASP A 415 3.58 32.34 -22.73
C ASP A 415 4.09 30.98 -22.28
N HIS A 416 5.34 30.86 -21.81
CA HIS A 416 6.00 29.63 -21.40
C HIS A 416 6.11 29.54 -19.88
N ASP A 417 5.63 28.45 -19.29
CA ASP A 417 5.86 28.06 -17.91
C ASP A 417 6.79 26.85 -17.90
N ILE A 418 8.08 27.10 -17.67
CA ILE A 418 9.12 26.09 -17.69
C ILE A 418 9.34 25.55 -16.29
N GLU A 419 9.34 24.23 -16.18
CA GLU A 419 9.70 23.49 -14.97
C GLU A 419 10.84 22.52 -15.28
N ALA A 420 11.92 22.55 -14.48
CA ALA A 420 13.03 21.64 -14.63
C ALA A 420 13.59 21.26 -13.26
N GLY A 421 14.00 20.02 -13.10
CA GLY A 421 14.51 19.59 -11.82
C GLY A 421 15.20 18.24 -11.85
N PHE A 422 15.57 17.79 -10.66
CA PHE A 422 16.17 16.48 -10.47
C PHE A 422 15.78 15.89 -9.12
N TRP A 423 15.91 14.58 -9.01
CA TRP A 423 15.88 13.80 -7.79
C TRP A 423 17.14 12.94 -7.71
N TYR A 424 17.79 12.96 -6.54
CA TYR A 424 18.90 12.09 -6.21
C TYR A 424 18.62 11.38 -4.89
N GLU A 425 18.86 10.07 -4.83
CA GLU A 425 18.69 9.29 -3.63
C GLU A 425 19.73 8.18 -3.54
N GLN A 426 20.21 7.95 -2.33
CA GLN A 426 20.92 6.75 -1.93
C GLN A 426 20.07 5.98 -0.94
N SER A 427 19.83 4.71 -1.24
CA SER A 427 19.04 3.81 -0.42
C SER A 427 19.83 2.56 -0.09
N GLU A 428 19.89 2.21 1.18
CA GLU A 428 20.43 0.95 1.69
C GLU A 428 19.31 0.16 2.36
N ARG A 429 19.11 -1.11 1.96
CA ARG A 429 18.17 -2.04 2.58
C ARG A 429 18.92 -3.26 3.09
N GLU A 430 18.94 -3.46 4.41
CA GLU A 430 19.38 -4.71 5.02
C GLU A 430 18.18 -5.66 5.15
N GLU A 431 18.39 -6.93 4.82
CA GLU A 431 17.42 -8.00 5.04
C GLU A 431 18.08 -9.25 5.56
N SER A 432 17.44 -9.92 6.53
CA SER A 432 17.86 -11.21 7.05
C SER A 432 16.66 -12.06 7.43
N ARG A 433 16.86 -13.38 7.46
CA ARG A 433 15.82 -14.32 7.89
C ARG A 433 16.34 -15.25 8.95
N ASP A 434 15.73 -15.18 10.13
CA ASP A 434 16.06 -15.98 11.29
C ASP A 434 14.99 -17.04 11.55
N TRP A 435 15.44 -18.24 11.88
CA TRP A 435 14.61 -19.35 12.26
C TRP A 435 14.89 -19.70 13.72
N HIS A 436 13.88 -19.51 14.56
CA HIS A 436 13.93 -19.80 15.98
C HIS A 436 13.17 -21.10 16.27
N LYS A 437 13.65 -21.87 17.22
CA LYS A 437 12.94 -23.05 17.68
C LYS A 437 11.83 -22.65 18.65
N VAL A 438 10.62 -23.16 18.44
CA VAL A 438 9.56 -23.09 19.46
C VAL A 438 9.98 -23.96 20.63
N ILE A 439 9.97 -23.41 21.85
CA ILE A 439 10.51 -24.03 23.05
C ILE A 439 9.79 -25.37 23.37
N ASP A 440 8.45 -25.33 23.33
CA ASP A 440 7.62 -26.53 23.50
C ASP A 440 6.31 -26.34 22.69
N ALA A 441 6.29 -26.92 21.50
CA ALA A 441 5.16 -26.82 20.58
C ALA A 441 3.85 -27.43 21.14
N ARG A 442 3.92 -28.30 22.17
CA ARG A 442 2.73 -28.86 22.83
C ARG A 442 1.98 -27.84 23.68
N ILE A 443 2.64 -26.76 24.07
CA ILE A 443 2.12 -25.79 25.05
C ILE A 443 1.73 -24.46 24.40
N PHE A 444 2.66 -23.81 23.66
CA PHE A 444 2.46 -22.48 23.08
C PHE A 444 3.59 -22.13 22.08
N HIS A 445 3.43 -21.02 21.37
CA HIS A 445 4.36 -20.57 20.33
C HIS A 445 5.62 -19.87 20.85
N HIS A 446 5.89 -19.84 22.15
CA HIS A 446 7.10 -19.23 22.70
C HIS A 446 8.34 -19.86 22.08
N PHE A 447 9.29 -19.04 21.65
CA PHE A 447 10.48 -19.45 20.92
C PHE A 447 11.76 -19.11 21.66
N GLU A 448 12.85 -19.79 21.32
CA GLU A 448 14.20 -19.49 21.81
C GLU A 448 14.68 -18.15 21.20
N ASN A 449 15.30 -17.27 22.01
CA ASN A 449 15.77 -15.96 21.54
C ASN A 449 16.92 -16.07 20.53
N THR A 450 17.73 -17.13 20.60
CA THR A 450 18.82 -17.36 19.65
C THR A 450 18.29 -18.17 18.47
N PRO A 451 18.43 -17.69 17.22
CA PRO A 451 18.04 -18.50 16.07
C PRO A 451 18.92 -19.74 15.97
N TYR A 452 18.32 -20.86 15.59
CA TYR A 452 19.09 -22.05 15.26
C TYR A 452 19.65 -21.99 13.84
N TRP A 453 19.06 -21.10 12.99
CA TRP A 453 19.51 -20.86 11.64
C TRP A 453 19.21 -19.42 11.21
N THR A 454 20.23 -18.71 10.71
CA THR A 454 20.05 -17.47 9.95
C THR A 454 20.24 -17.81 8.47
N GLN A 455 19.15 -17.87 7.73
CA GLN A 455 19.10 -18.42 6.37
C GLN A 455 19.89 -17.54 5.39
N TYR A 456 19.72 -16.23 5.47
CA TYR A 456 20.47 -15.23 4.68
C TYR A 456 20.59 -13.93 5.46
N LYS A 457 21.58 -13.14 5.07
CA LYS A 457 21.74 -11.76 5.50
C LYS A 457 22.37 -10.99 4.36
N ASN A 458 21.61 -10.08 3.78
CA ASN A 458 21.97 -9.30 2.60
C ASN A 458 21.82 -7.80 2.85
N THR A 459 22.64 -7.01 2.18
CA THR A 459 22.44 -5.57 2.01
C THR A 459 22.25 -5.28 0.53
N PHE A 460 21.27 -4.45 0.21
CA PHE A 460 20.96 -3.99 -1.14
C PHE A 460 21.16 -2.49 -1.17
N ASP A 461 22.04 -2.05 -2.03
CA ASP A 461 22.30 -0.64 -2.31
C ASP A 461 21.59 -0.24 -3.59
N THR A 462 20.95 0.92 -3.59
CA THR A 462 20.32 1.51 -4.76
C THR A 462 20.69 2.99 -4.84
N ASP A 463 21.39 3.35 -5.90
CA ASP A 463 21.69 4.73 -6.24
C ASP A 463 20.75 5.20 -7.36
N THR A 464 20.04 6.30 -7.14
CA THR A 464 19.05 6.83 -8.06
C THR A 464 19.37 8.27 -8.44
N PHE A 465 19.34 8.56 -9.72
CA PHE A 465 19.32 9.92 -10.24
C PHE A 465 18.25 10.05 -11.31
N LYS A 466 17.37 11.04 -11.17
CA LYS A 466 16.36 11.39 -12.16
C LYS A 466 16.51 12.85 -12.51
N TRP A 467 16.40 13.19 -13.79
CA TRP A 467 16.20 14.56 -14.24
C TRP A 467 14.89 14.68 -15.03
N TYR A 468 14.34 15.88 -15.07
CA TYR A 468 13.17 16.19 -15.88
C TYR A 468 13.16 17.65 -16.32
N ILE A 469 12.47 17.89 -17.41
CA ILE A 469 12.13 19.24 -17.92
C ILE A 469 10.74 19.20 -18.54
N GLN A 470 9.96 20.23 -18.30
CA GLN A 470 8.64 20.43 -18.89
C GLN A 470 8.43 21.89 -19.26
N ASP A 471 7.73 22.14 -20.35
CA ASP A 471 7.24 23.45 -20.75
C ASP A 471 5.74 23.39 -20.96
N SER A 472 5.01 24.30 -20.30
CA SER A 472 3.58 24.54 -20.48
C SER A 472 3.43 25.84 -21.26
N ILE A 473 2.97 25.76 -22.51
CA ILE A 473 2.88 26.86 -23.45
C ILE A 473 1.42 27.33 -23.52
N ASN A 474 1.15 28.55 -23.07
CA ASN A 474 -0.18 29.14 -23.00
C ASN A 474 -0.47 29.97 -24.28
N LEU A 475 -1.30 29.46 -25.17
CA LEU A 475 -1.66 30.07 -26.45
C LEU A 475 -3.15 30.55 -26.46
N GLY A 476 -3.51 31.30 -25.45
CA GLY A 476 -4.89 31.73 -25.25
C GLY A 476 -5.78 30.59 -24.78
N ASP A 477 -6.73 30.13 -25.62
CA ASP A 477 -7.61 29.02 -25.24
C ASP A 477 -6.93 27.61 -25.30
N LEU A 478 -5.69 27.55 -25.79
CA LEU A 478 -4.93 26.31 -25.93
C LEU A 478 -3.70 26.33 -25.03
N THR A 479 -3.56 25.34 -24.14
CA THR A 479 -2.34 25.08 -23.40
C THR A 479 -1.71 23.80 -23.92
N LEU A 480 -0.42 23.84 -24.25
CA LEU A 480 0.37 22.68 -24.67
C LEU A 480 1.39 22.34 -23.59
N ASN A 481 1.47 21.09 -23.18
CA ASN A 481 2.50 20.58 -22.31
C ASN A 481 3.45 19.67 -23.08
N ILE A 482 4.76 19.87 -22.93
CA ILE A 482 5.79 19.02 -23.52
C ILE A 482 6.82 18.74 -22.42
N GLY A 483 7.14 17.49 -22.19
CA GLY A 483 8.07 17.12 -21.13
C GLY A 483 9.00 15.96 -21.53
N ALA A 484 10.12 15.89 -20.87
CA ALA A 484 11.07 14.78 -20.96
C ALA A 484 11.65 14.49 -19.57
N LYS A 485 11.86 13.22 -19.26
CA LYS A 485 12.49 12.73 -18.03
C LYS A 485 13.35 11.51 -18.30
N GLN A 486 14.33 11.27 -17.45
CA GLN A 486 15.12 10.05 -17.48
C GLN A 486 15.50 9.64 -16.07
N TYR A 487 15.51 8.33 -15.83
CA TYR A 487 16.01 7.70 -14.62
C TYR A 487 17.31 7.00 -14.90
N LEU A 488 18.27 7.15 -14.01
CA LEU A 488 19.55 6.43 -13.97
C LEU A 488 19.59 5.75 -12.59
N VAL A 489 19.54 4.42 -12.59
CA VAL A 489 19.40 3.63 -11.37
C VAL A 489 20.40 2.50 -11.38
N GLU A 490 21.24 2.43 -10.36
CA GLU A 490 22.19 1.34 -10.15
C GLU A 490 21.83 0.56 -8.89
N LEU A 491 21.81 -0.77 -8.99
CA LEU A 491 21.54 -1.67 -7.87
C LEU A 491 22.73 -2.62 -7.65
N GLN A 492 23.00 -2.94 -6.37
CA GLN A 492 24.00 -3.94 -5.99
C GLN A 492 23.57 -4.67 -4.73
N LYS A 493 23.84 -5.99 -4.64
CA LYS A 493 23.66 -6.78 -3.42
C LYS A 493 25.02 -7.10 -2.80
N TYR A 494 25.10 -7.03 -1.47
CA TYR A 494 26.19 -7.59 -0.69
C TYR A 494 25.69 -8.75 0.16
N ASP A 495 26.26 -9.95 -0.03
CA ASP A 495 25.96 -11.12 0.79
C ASP A 495 26.96 -11.20 1.96
N HIS A 496 26.44 -11.08 3.19
CA HIS A 496 27.27 -11.07 4.39
C HIS A 496 27.87 -12.44 4.73
N PHE A 497 27.28 -13.53 4.25
CA PHE A 497 27.82 -14.88 4.53
C PHE A 497 28.88 -15.28 3.51
N ALA A 498 28.64 -15.00 2.26
CA ALA A 498 29.65 -15.18 1.22
C ALA A 498 30.77 -14.10 1.30
N ASN A 499 30.47 -12.97 1.96
CA ASN A 499 31.35 -11.78 2.05
C ASN A 499 31.75 -11.26 0.67
N GLU A 500 30.77 -11.17 -0.24
CA GLU A 500 30.96 -10.70 -1.60
C GLU A 500 29.79 -9.89 -2.10
N SER A 501 30.09 -9.02 -3.07
CA SER A 501 29.08 -8.23 -3.77
C SER A 501 28.68 -8.91 -5.08
N SER A 502 27.43 -8.80 -5.45
CA SER A 502 26.99 -9.11 -6.80
C SER A 502 27.62 -8.14 -7.82
N ASP A 503 27.50 -8.48 -9.10
CA ASP A 503 27.68 -7.48 -10.14
C ASP A 503 26.64 -6.36 -9.95
N LYS A 504 26.99 -5.16 -10.43
CA LYS A 504 26.06 -4.04 -10.48
C LYS A 504 25.04 -4.28 -11.59
N VAL A 505 23.81 -3.92 -11.32
CA VAL A 505 22.70 -3.98 -12.27
C VAL A 505 22.24 -2.57 -12.56
N ASP A 506 22.34 -2.15 -13.80
CA ASP A 506 21.82 -0.87 -14.28
C ASP A 506 20.34 -1.03 -14.62
N SER A 507 19.50 -0.18 -14.05
CA SER A 507 18.05 -0.12 -14.31
C SER A 507 17.69 1.27 -14.84
N ASP A 508 18.42 1.69 -15.85
CA ASP A 508 18.24 2.99 -16.49
C ASP A 508 17.01 3.00 -17.39
N SER A 509 16.33 4.12 -17.47
CA SER A 509 15.33 4.34 -18.52
C SER A 509 15.95 4.96 -19.76
N ASP A 510 15.32 4.74 -20.91
CA ASP A 510 15.43 5.68 -22.03
C ASP A 510 14.97 7.08 -21.61
N VAL A 511 15.23 8.08 -22.45
CA VAL A 511 14.58 9.39 -22.28
C VAL A 511 13.08 9.23 -22.56
N LEU A 512 12.27 9.39 -21.52
CA LEU A 512 10.82 9.23 -21.56
C LEU A 512 10.16 10.57 -21.87
N PHE A 513 9.26 10.56 -22.82
CA PHE A 513 8.56 11.77 -23.27
C PHE A 513 7.13 11.82 -22.72
N SER A 514 6.67 13.04 -22.49
CA SER A 514 5.28 13.32 -22.22
C SER A 514 4.83 14.54 -23.03
N GLY A 515 3.57 14.56 -23.40
CA GLY A 515 2.97 15.68 -24.08
C GLY A 515 1.48 15.72 -23.88
N GLY A 516 0.90 16.92 -23.87
CA GLY A 516 -0.52 17.09 -23.72
C GLY A 516 -1.01 18.39 -24.29
N ALA A 517 -2.29 18.45 -24.55
CA ALA A 517 -3.01 19.63 -25.00
C ALA A 517 -4.28 19.79 -24.18
N LEU A 518 -4.51 21.00 -23.69
CA LEU A 518 -5.74 21.43 -23.05
C LEU A 518 -6.35 22.54 -23.90
N TYR A 519 -7.58 22.37 -24.32
CA TYR A 519 -8.30 23.36 -25.11
C TYR A 519 -9.57 23.81 -24.39
N GLN A 520 -9.62 25.11 -24.02
CA GLN A 520 -10.78 25.75 -23.42
C GLN A 520 -11.81 26.04 -24.52
N LEU A 521 -12.82 25.15 -24.65
CA LEU A 521 -13.86 25.27 -25.68
C LEU A 521 -14.79 26.46 -25.41
N ASN A 522 -15.09 26.71 -24.15
CA ASN A 522 -15.83 27.86 -23.62
C ASN A 522 -15.52 27.96 -22.10
N ASN A 523 -16.17 28.93 -21.41
CA ASN A 523 -15.88 29.17 -19.97
C ASN A 523 -16.10 27.97 -19.07
N ASP A 524 -16.94 27.02 -19.45
CA ASP A 524 -17.37 25.89 -18.62
C ASP A 524 -16.83 24.56 -19.14
N THR A 525 -16.23 24.51 -20.33
CA THR A 525 -15.87 23.27 -21.01
C THR A 525 -14.43 23.27 -21.48
N GLU A 526 -13.66 22.31 -21.06
CA GLU A 526 -12.32 22.05 -21.58
C GLU A 526 -12.19 20.64 -22.17
N LEU A 527 -11.40 20.52 -23.21
CA LEU A 527 -11.00 19.27 -23.83
C LEU A 527 -9.53 19.05 -23.54
N PHE A 528 -9.15 17.81 -23.22
CA PHE A 528 -7.75 17.46 -23.08
C PHE A 528 -7.39 16.19 -23.84
N ALA A 529 -6.11 16.12 -24.23
CA ALA A 529 -5.50 14.92 -24.78
C ALA A 529 -4.06 14.84 -24.30
N SER A 530 -3.59 13.65 -23.97
CA SER A 530 -2.23 13.48 -23.49
C SER A 530 -1.61 12.15 -23.91
N TYR A 531 -0.30 12.17 -23.94
CA TYR A 531 0.59 11.02 -24.10
C TYR A 531 1.66 11.06 -23.01
N SER A 532 1.98 9.92 -22.42
CA SER A 532 3.10 9.81 -21.49
C SER A 532 3.79 8.45 -21.56
N GLU A 533 5.10 8.47 -21.37
CA GLU A 533 5.90 7.29 -21.13
C GLU A 533 6.28 7.23 -19.66
N ASN A 534 6.06 6.06 -19.06
CA ASN A 534 6.29 5.79 -17.66
C ASN A 534 7.29 4.64 -17.49
N PHE A 535 7.81 4.51 -16.27
CA PHE A 535 8.91 3.63 -15.96
C PHE A 535 8.73 3.07 -14.54
N ALA A 536 9.11 1.80 -14.37
CA ALA A 536 9.41 1.25 -13.06
C ALA A 536 10.78 0.57 -13.11
N ALA A 537 11.62 0.87 -12.12
CA ALA A 537 12.94 0.29 -12.01
C ALA A 537 12.87 -1.20 -11.66
N ILE A 538 13.91 -1.94 -12.01
CA ILE A 538 14.15 -3.29 -11.50
C ILE A 538 14.19 -3.20 -9.97
N LYS A 539 13.42 -4.05 -9.30
CA LYS A 539 13.37 -4.07 -7.84
C LYS A 539 14.60 -4.77 -7.27
N ASP A 540 15.10 -4.30 -6.15
CA ASP A 540 16.23 -4.90 -5.44
C ASP A 540 16.00 -6.39 -5.07
N GLY A 541 14.72 -6.80 -4.85
CA GLY A 541 14.36 -8.21 -4.64
C GLY A 541 14.74 -9.16 -5.79
N VAL A 542 14.93 -8.63 -7.01
CA VAL A 542 15.43 -9.42 -8.15
C VAL A 542 16.85 -9.92 -7.88
N LEU A 543 17.66 -9.15 -7.13
CA LEU A 543 19.03 -9.51 -6.75
C LEU A 543 19.11 -10.58 -5.65
N GLU A 544 17.99 -10.96 -5.04
CA GLU A 544 17.95 -12.06 -4.05
C GLU A 544 18.18 -13.42 -4.70
N ARG A 545 17.98 -13.52 -6.01
CA ARG A 545 18.06 -14.75 -6.79
C ARG A 545 19.39 -14.86 -7.53
N ASP A 546 19.69 -16.07 -7.99
CA ASP A 546 20.96 -16.36 -8.64
C ASP A 546 21.09 -15.61 -9.99
N SER A 547 22.29 -15.12 -10.25
CA SER A 547 22.57 -13.97 -11.09
C SER A 547 22.80 -14.24 -12.58
N SER A 548 22.66 -15.48 -13.06
CA SER A 548 23.02 -15.80 -14.44
C SER A 548 22.19 -15.08 -15.53
N THR A 549 21.03 -14.51 -15.14
CA THR A 549 20.12 -13.80 -16.05
C THR A 549 19.90 -12.33 -15.68
N LEU A 550 20.49 -11.84 -14.58
CA LEU A 550 20.23 -10.48 -14.09
C LEU A 550 20.66 -9.38 -15.08
N THR A 551 21.68 -9.63 -15.87
CA THR A 551 22.16 -8.68 -16.90
C THR A 551 21.27 -8.61 -18.14
N GLU A 552 20.28 -9.50 -18.25
CA GLU A 552 19.33 -9.57 -19.36
C GLU A 552 17.96 -8.98 -18.99
N ILE A 553 17.77 -8.61 -17.71
CA ILE A 553 16.48 -8.04 -17.24
C ILE A 553 16.47 -6.56 -17.59
N GLU A 554 15.41 -6.14 -18.26
CA GLU A 554 15.11 -4.75 -18.58
C GLU A 554 14.07 -4.17 -17.61
N PRO A 555 14.10 -2.87 -17.30
CA PRO A 555 13.08 -2.21 -16.49
C PRO A 555 11.71 -2.25 -17.18
N GLU A 556 10.68 -2.15 -16.37
CA GLU A 556 9.29 -2.13 -16.85
C GLU A 556 8.95 -0.74 -17.42
N THR A 557 8.20 -0.71 -18.53
CA THR A 557 7.80 0.53 -19.20
C THR A 557 6.31 0.54 -19.53
N ALA A 558 5.68 1.72 -19.52
CA ALA A 558 4.31 1.88 -19.95
C ALA A 558 4.14 3.12 -20.82
N LYS A 559 3.23 3.03 -21.80
CA LYS A 559 2.80 4.14 -22.66
C LYS A 559 1.33 4.36 -22.44
N ASN A 560 0.97 5.57 -22.07
CA ASN A 560 -0.40 5.97 -21.79
C ASN A 560 -0.87 7.04 -22.78
N ILE A 561 -2.10 6.91 -23.24
CA ILE A 561 -2.82 7.91 -24.06
C ILE A 561 -4.14 8.17 -23.38
N ASP A 562 -4.45 9.44 -23.10
CA ASP A 562 -5.73 9.90 -22.60
C ASP A 562 -6.36 10.88 -23.57
N PHE A 563 -7.69 10.84 -23.63
CA PHE A 563 -8.51 11.86 -24.26
C PHE A 563 -9.75 12.09 -23.39
N GLY A 564 -10.05 13.35 -23.08
CA GLY A 564 -11.17 13.62 -22.20
C GLY A 564 -11.78 15.01 -22.37
N VAL A 565 -12.88 15.19 -21.64
CA VAL A 565 -13.62 16.44 -21.51
C VAL A 565 -13.92 16.68 -20.04
N ARG A 566 -13.79 17.93 -19.61
CA ARG A 566 -14.24 18.42 -18.31
C ARG A 566 -15.25 19.54 -18.54
N TYR A 567 -16.30 19.49 -17.76
CA TYR A 567 -17.34 20.51 -17.74
C TYR A 567 -17.56 20.96 -16.31
N GLN A 568 -17.49 22.28 -16.09
CA GLN A 568 -17.70 22.86 -14.76
C GLN A 568 -18.58 24.08 -14.88
N ALA A 569 -19.77 24.03 -14.31
CA ALA A 569 -20.71 25.13 -14.17
C ALA A 569 -21.13 25.28 -12.71
N ASP A 570 -21.89 26.32 -12.36
CA ASP A 570 -22.24 26.70 -10.97
C ASP A 570 -22.63 25.52 -10.05
N ARG A 571 -23.30 24.50 -10.58
CA ARG A 571 -23.84 23.37 -9.80
C ARG A 571 -23.47 22.01 -10.34
N LEU A 572 -22.78 21.94 -11.44
CA LEU A 572 -22.51 20.66 -12.13
C LEU A 572 -21.05 20.60 -12.58
N THR A 573 -20.35 19.59 -12.08
CA THR A 573 -19.02 19.23 -12.57
C THR A 573 -19.11 17.85 -13.20
N LEU A 574 -18.60 17.71 -14.42
CA LEU A 574 -18.53 16.44 -15.14
C LEU A 574 -17.10 16.23 -15.64
N SER A 575 -16.67 14.97 -15.62
CA SER A 575 -15.44 14.56 -16.29
C SER A 575 -15.69 13.25 -17.03
N ALA A 576 -15.14 13.16 -18.23
CA ALA A 576 -15.12 11.91 -19.00
C ALA A 576 -13.73 11.73 -19.62
N THR A 577 -13.11 10.59 -19.38
CA THR A 577 -11.79 10.24 -19.89
C THR A 577 -11.82 8.86 -20.54
N ALA A 578 -11.42 8.79 -21.81
CA ALA A 578 -11.10 7.55 -22.48
C ALA A 578 -9.59 7.36 -22.46
N TYR A 579 -9.11 6.17 -22.10
CA TYR A 579 -7.68 5.89 -22.01
C TYR A 579 -7.27 4.60 -22.71
N SER A 580 -5.98 4.53 -23.04
CA SER A 580 -5.31 3.34 -23.50
C SER A 580 -3.90 3.28 -22.93
N VAL A 581 -3.59 2.22 -22.22
CA VAL A 581 -2.26 1.99 -21.63
C VAL A 581 -1.69 0.72 -22.22
N LYS A 582 -0.43 0.78 -22.60
CA LYS A 582 0.35 -0.39 -22.99
C LYS A 582 1.55 -0.52 -22.06
N PHE A 583 1.57 -1.62 -21.33
CA PHE A 583 2.64 -2.00 -20.41
C PHE A 583 3.48 -3.09 -21.04
N ASP A 584 4.79 -2.90 -21.10
CA ASP A 584 5.75 -3.82 -21.69
C ASP A 584 6.87 -4.18 -20.69
N ASN A 585 7.61 -5.25 -20.95
CA ASN A 585 8.75 -5.73 -20.16
C ASN A 585 8.39 -6.15 -18.72
N ARG A 586 7.18 -6.69 -18.48
CA ARG A 586 6.79 -7.14 -17.15
C ARG A 586 7.81 -8.10 -16.55
N ILE A 587 8.32 -7.78 -15.37
CA ILE A 587 9.26 -8.64 -14.64
C ILE A 587 8.47 -9.68 -13.85
N THR A 588 8.73 -10.95 -14.13
CA THR A 588 8.04 -12.07 -13.48
C THR A 588 9.05 -13.09 -12.98
N PHE A 589 8.80 -13.63 -11.78
CA PHE A 589 9.59 -14.72 -11.23
C PHE A 589 9.16 -16.06 -11.87
N ILE A 590 10.11 -16.84 -12.33
CA ILE A 590 9.92 -18.20 -12.80
C ILE A 590 10.51 -19.18 -11.79
N ALA A 591 9.64 -19.99 -11.18
CA ALA A 591 10.06 -21.06 -10.33
C ALA A 591 10.58 -22.27 -11.15
N PRO A 592 11.63 -22.98 -10.71
CA PRO A 592 12.08 -24.19 -11.37
C PRO A 592 11.06 -25.30 -11.12
N GLY A 593 10.49 -25.85 -12.22
CA GLY A 593 9.64 -27.03 -12.26
C GLY A 593 8.71 -27.17 -11.06
N SER A 594 7.68 -26.34 -10.98
CA SER A 594 6.90 -26.21 -9.78
C SER A 594 6.06 -27.45 -9.45
N ASP A 595 6.50 -28.20 -8.46
CA ASP A 595 5.61 -29.06 -7.66
C ASP A 595 4.81 -28.25 -6.61
N SER A 596 4.98 -26.93 -6.57
CA SER A 596 4.45 -26.07 -5.54
C SER A 596 3.33 -25.18 -6.03
N GLY A 597 2.11 -25.64 -5.90
CA GLY A 597 0.92 -24.78 -5.90
C GLY A 597 0.83 -23.92 -4.63
N GLY A 598 1.95 -23.48 -4.06
CA GLY A 598 2.01 -22.72 -2.81
C GLY A 598 3.13 -21.68 -2.84
N ILE A 599 3.02 -20.70 -1.94
CA ILE A 599 4.06 -19.69 -1.69
C ILE A 599 5.38 -20.42 -1.46
N ASP A 600 6.39 -20.17 -2.28
CA ASP A 600 7.73 -20.66 -2.06
C ASP A 600 8.36 -19.93 -0.87
N TYR A 601 8.27 -20.53 0.29
CA TYR A 601 8.88 -20.02 1.52
C TYR A 601 10.39 -20.33 1.62
N THR A 602 10.95 -21.00 0.64
CA THR A 602 12.37 -21.34 0.58
C THR A 602 13.11 -20.39 -0.34
N ILE A 603 13.49 -19.22 0.16
CA ILE A 603 14.45 -18.36 -0.54
C ILE A 603 15.77 -19.15 -0.67
N GLY A 604 16.34 -19.13 -1.87
CA GLY A 604 17.53 -19.93 -2.19
C GLY A 604 17.25 -21.16 -3.05
N THR A 605 15.99 -21.41 -3.40
CA THR A 605 15.69 -22.38 -4.46
C THR A 605 15.92 -21.76 -5.82
N ASN A 606 16.34 -22.59 -6.74
CA ASN A 606 16.58 -22.25 -8.13
C ASN A 606 15.33 -21.64 -8.73
N GLY A 607 15.41 -20.44 -9.18
CA GLY A 607 14.38 -19.67 -9.89
C GLY A 607 15.02 -18.42 -10.41
N SER A 608 14.44 -17.83 -11.44
CA SER A 608 15.00 -16.67 -12.11
C SER A 608 13.91 -15.65 -12.39
N TYR A 609 14.29 -14.40 -12.41
CA TYR A 609 13.42 -13.36 -12.95
C TYR A 609 13.65 -13.22 -14.44
N ILE A 610 12.60 -12.98 -15.19
CA ILE A 610 12.66 -12.70 -16.63
C ILE A 610 11.68 -11.58 -16.99
N ASN A 611 11.93 -10.91 -18.10
CA ASN A 611 10.94 -10.05 -18.73
C ASN A 611 9.99 -10.93 -19.58
N VAL A 612 8.70 -10.72 -19.39
CA VAL A 612 7.66 -11.36 -20.18
C VAL A 612 6.70 -10.30 -20.64
N GLY A 613 6.19 -10.37 -21.86
CA GLY A 613 5.12 -9.54 -22.39
C GLY A 613 4.71 -8.33 -21.52
N GLY A 614 3.41 -8.12 -21.38
CA GLY A 614 2.90 -7.01 -20.58
C GLY A 614 1.38 -7.10 -20.43
N ILE A 615 0.76 -5.93 -20.30
CA ILE A 615 -0.66 -5.76 -20.15
C ILE A 615 -1.13 -4.64 -21.09
N ASP A 616 -2.17 -4.90 -21.86
CA ASP A 616 -2.89 -3.90 -22.63
C ASP A 616 -4.17 -3.52 -21.89
N SER A 617 -4.29 -2.26 -21.46
CA SER A 617 -5.44 -1.75 -20.72
C SER A 617 -6.09 -0.59 -21.46
N LYS A 618 -7.42 -0.58 -21.52
CA LYS A 618 -8.21 0.51 -22.11
C LYS A 618 -9.52 0.66 -21.38
N GLY A 619 -10.04 1.87 -21.31
CA GLY A 619 -11.31 2.09 -20.61
C GLY A 619 -11.87 3.47 -20.76
N LEU A 620 -13.01 3.64 -20.12
CA LEU A 620 -13.77 4.89 -19.98
C LEU A 620 -13.99 5.17 -18.50
N GLU A 621 -13.60 6.33 -18.06
CA GLU A 621 -13.82 6.85 -16.70
C GLU A 621 -14.74 8.07 -16.77
N LEU A 622 -15.80 8.05 -16.00
CA LEU A 622 -16.79 9.11 -15.90
C LEU A 622 -16.91 9.56 -14.45
N SER A 623 -17.03 10.85 -14.22
CA SER A 623 -17.44 11.36 -12.91
C SER A 623 -18.41 12.53 -13.07
N ALA A 624 -19.31 12.67 -12.11
CA ALA A 624 -20.30 13.75 -12.05
C ALA A 624 -20.50 14.16 -10.59
N SER A 625 -20.46 15.46 -10.32
CA SER A 625 -20.88 16.06 -9.07
C SER A 625 -21.96 17.08 -9.35
N TYR A 626 -23.07 17.02 -8.62
CA TYR A 626 -24.20 17.92 -8.80
C TYR A 626 -24.75 18.42 -7.46
N MET A 627 -24.80 19.74 -7.32
CA MET A 627 -25.45 20.40 -6.19
C MET A 627 -26.98 20.53 -6.45
N LEU A 628 -27.75 19.63 -5.85
CA LEU A 628 -29.22 19.70 -5.88
C LEU A 628 -29.73 20.99 -5.25
N THR A 629 -29.17 21.34 -4.10
CA THR A 629 -29.36 22.61 -3.39
C THR A 629 -28.02 23.06 -2.82
N PRO A 630 -27.85 24.29 -2.29
CA PRO A 630 -26.61 24.67 -1.58
C PRO A 630 -26.24 23.78 -0.40
N SER A 631 -27.18 22.98 0.10
CA SER A 631 -27.00 22.06 1.23
C SER A 631 -27.02 20.58 0.85
N TRP A 632 -27.17 20.24 -0.43
CA TRP A 632 -27.36 18.85 -0.84
C TRP A 632 -26.62 18.58 -2.14
N SER A 633 -25.64 17.69 -2.09
CA SER A 633 -24.86 17.25 -3.23
C SER A 633 -25.06 15.76 -3.55
N VAL A 634 -24.81 15.42 -4.79
CA VAL A 634 -24.74 14.04 -5.29
C VAL A 634 -23.47 13.89 -6.10
N TYR A 635 -22.71 12.87 -5.83
CA TYR A 635 -21.55 12.48 -6.61
C TYR A 635 -21.76 11.09 -7.21
N SER A 636 -21.23 10.88 -8.42
CA SER A 636 -21.17 9.55 -9.03
C SER A 636 -19.90 9.39 -9.85
N SER A 637 -19.28 8.25 -9.78
CA SER A 637 -18.21 7.84 -10.69
C SER A 637 -18.50 6.46 -11.30
N TYR A 638 -18.16 6.29 -12.57
CA TYR A 638 -18.29 5.02 -13.28
C TYR A 638 -17.04 4.77 -14.10
N THR A 639 -16.52 3.57 -13.98
CA THR A 639 -15.40 3.10 -14.79
C THR A 639 -15.78 1.79 -15.47
N ASN A 640 -15.52 1.72 -16.76
CA ASN A 640 -15.50 0.48 -17.51
C ASN A 640 -14.12 0.31 -18.11
N SER A 641 -13.42 -0.77 -17.77
CA SER A 641 -12.05 -1.04 -18.17
C SER A 641 -11.88 -2.47 -18.66
N SER A 642 -11.03 -2.65 -19.66
CA SER A 642 -10.61 -3.97 -20.12
C SER A 642 -9.09 -4.02 -20.08
N SER A 643 -8.55 -4.93 -19.26
CA SER A 643 -7.11 -5.16 -19.13
C SER A 643 -6.81 -6.61 -19.48
N GLU A 644 -5.91 -6.82 -20.43
CA GLU A 644 -5.62 -8.15 -20.99
C GLU A 644 -4.11 -8.43 -20.96
N TYR A 645 -3.74 -9.69 -20.72
CA TYR A 645 -2.35 -10.13 -20.82
C TYR A 645 -1.88 -10.14 -22.28
N SER A 646 -0.69 -9.60 -22.54
CA SER A 646 -0.09 -9.59 -23.88
C SER A 646 0.76 -10.84 -24.18
N SER A 647 0.99 -11.71 -23.19
CA SER A 647 1.74 -12.97 -23.30
C SER A 647 1.05 -14.10 -22.52
N ASP A 648 1.44 -15.34 -22.80
CA ASP A 648 1.07 -16.50 -21.99
C ASP A 648 1.81 -16.49 -20.64
N ASP A 649 1.30 -17.25 -19.65
CA ASP A 649 1.92 -17.45 -18.35
C ASP A 649 3.26 -18.21 -18.52
N PRO A 650 4.40 -17.60 -18.23
CA PRO A 650 5.70 -18.23 -18.43
C PRO A 650 5.94 -19.40 -17.48
N ASN A 651 5.26 -19.43 -16.31
CA ASN A 651 5.42 -20.51 -15.34
C ASN A 651 4.70 -21.82 -15.74
N ALA A 652 3.86 -21.78 -16.76
CA ALA A 652 3.14 -22.95 -17.23
C ALA A 652 3.89 -23.73 -18.33
N TYR A 653 4.98 -23.21 -18.87
CA TYR A 653 5.68 -23.79 -20.02
C TYR A 653 7.17 -23.98 -19.74
N ASP A 654 7.76 -25.03 -20.31
CA ASP A 654 9.21 -25.22 -20.29
C ASP A 654 9.91 -24.27 -21.31
N SER A 655 11.25 -24.30 -21.32
CA SER A 655 12.07 -23.49 -22.25
C SER A 655 11.83 -23.81 -23.75
N GLN A 656 11.10 -24.87 -24.06
CA GLN A 656 10.74 -25.30 -25.41
C GLN A 656 9.28 -24.98 -25.75
N GLY A 657 8.55 -24.31 -24.84
CA GLY A 657 7.14 -23.97 -25.00
C GLY A 657 6.18 -25.16 -24.82
N VAL A 658 6.61 -26.19 -24.09
CA VAL A 658 5.76 -27.35 -23.76
C VAL A 658 5.23 -27.16 -22.33
N LEU A 659 3.93 -27.36 -22.12
CA LEU A 659 3.31 -27.29 -20.80
C LEU A 659 3.99 -28.22 -19.81
N LEU A 660 4.34 -27.67 -18.65
CA LEU A 660 4.91 -28.42 -17.55
C LEU A 660 3.91 -29.47 -17.04
N GLN A 661 4.41 -30.58 -16.57
CA GLN A 661 3.62 -31.63 -15.93
C GLN A 661 3.95 -31.71 -14.45
N ASP A 662 2.92 -31.93 -13.63
CA ASP A 662 3.10 -32.20 -12.20
C ASP A 662 3.78 -33.58 -11.98
N LYS A 663 4.12 -33.87 -10.73
CA LYS A 663 4.72 -35.16 -10.32
C LYS A 663 3.88 -36.39 -10.69
N ASP A 664 2.59 -36.22 -10.92
CA ASP A 664 1.63 -37.27 -11.29
C ASP A 664 1.42 -37.34 -12.81
N GLY A 665 2.10 -36.50 -13.58
CA GLY A 665 2.05 -36.45 -15.03
C GLY A 665 0.86 -35.69 -15.59
N ASN A 666 0.12 -34.93 -14.75
CA ASN A 666 -0.94 -34.06 -15.18
C ASN A 666 -0.34 -32.75 -15.70
N THR A 667 -0.93 -32.22 -16.76
CA THR A 667 -0.48 -30.93 -17.30
C THR A 667 -0.95 -29.79 -16.40
N ALA A 668 -0.02 -28.97 -15.92
CA ALA A 668 -0.34 -27.80 -15.11
C ALA A 668 -1.22 -26.82 -15.91
N ALA A 669 -2.28 -26.32 -15.31
CA ALA A 669 -3.07 -25.26 -15.91
C ALA A 669 -2.31 -23.93 -15.79
N PRO A 670 -2.15 -23.15 -16.89
CA PRO A 670 -1.58 -21.82 -16.78
C PRO A 670 -2.50 -20.92 -15.96
N SER A 671 -1.93 -20.00 -15.19
CA SER A 671 -2.74 -19.03 -14.43
C SER A 671 -3.49 -18.07 -15.37
N PHE A 672 -2.90 -17.77 -16.53
CA PHE A 672 -3.48 -16.92 -17.58
C PHE A 672 -2.89 -17.28 -18.95
N LYS A 673 -3.55 -16.81 -20.00
CA LYS A 673 -3.08 -16.88 -21.39
C LYS A 673 -3.14 -15.50 -22.03
N LYS A 674 -2.40 -15.33 -23.13
CA LYS A 674 -2.48 -14.11 -23.94
C LYS A 674 -3.92 -13.83 -24.38
N GLY A 675 -4.35 -12.57 -24.15
CA GLY A 675 -5.71 -12.12 -24.43
C GLY A 675 -6.73 -12.44 -23.34
N ASP A 676 -6.30 -13.08 -22.24
CA ASP A 676 -7.16 -13.23 -21.07
C ASP A 676 -7.25 -11.91 -20.30
N SER A 677 -8.42 -11.65 -19.71
CA SER A 677 -8.59 -10.55 -18.76
C SER A 677 -7.64 -10.72 -17.57
N LEU A 678 -7.11 -9.60 -17.11
CA LEU A 678 -6.18 -9.54 -15.97
C LEU A 678 -6.83 -10.16 -14.72
N ILE A 679 -6.05 -10.97 -14.01
CA ILE A 679 -6.48 -11.61 -12.77
C ILE A 679 -6.83 -10.54 -11.72
N ASP A 680 -7.91 -10.79 -10.98
CA ASP A 680 -8.40 -9.98 -9.85
C ASP A 680 -8.69 -8.51 -10.18
N THR A 681 -8.98 -8.20 -11.43
CA THR A 681 -9.35 -6.86 -11.88
C THR A 681 -10.82 -6.83 -12.31
N SER A 682 -11.59 -5.90 -11.75
CA SER A 682 -12.98 -5.69 -12.15
C SER A 682 -13.06 -4.80 -13.40
N GLU A 683 -13.90 -5.19 -14.35
CA GLU A 683 -14.14 -4.36 -15.53
C GLU A 683 -15.06 -3.17 -15.23
N ASP A 684 -15.96 -3.30 -14.27
CA ASP A 684 -16.96 -2.29 -13.93
C ASP A 684 -16.84 -1.84 -12.48
N LEU A 685 -16.65 -0.55 -12.26
CA LEU A 685 -16.72 0.11 -10.96
C LEU A 685 -17.74 1.23 -11.01
N LEU A 686 -18.61 1.32 -9.99
CA LEU A 686 -19.59 2.40 -9.87
C LEU A 686 -19.65 2.87 -8.43
N VAL A 687 -19.50 4.18 -8.23
CA VAL A 687 -19.74 4.83 -6.94
C VAL A 687 -20.89 5.84 -7.11
N VAL A 688 -21.77 5.86 -6.14
CA VAL A 688 -22.82 6.90 -6.02
C VAL A 688 -22.85 7.33 -4.57
N SER A 689 -22.66 8.60 -4.31
CA SER A 689 -22.81 9.18 -2.97
C SER A 689 -23.73 10.40 -2.98
N THR A 690 -24.30 10.68 -1.83
CA THR A 690 -25.11 11.86 -1.59
C THR A 690 -24.87 12.40 -0.19
N ASP A 691 -24.66 13.68 -0.07
CA ASP A 691 -24.33 14.37 1.17
C ASP A 691 -25.24 15.57 1.38
N TYR A 692 -25.74 15.68 2.61
CA TYR A 692 -26.58 16.79 3.06
C TYR A 692 -25.94 17.51 4.24
N PHE A 693 -25.86 18.83 4.16
CA PHE A 693 -25.28 19.71 5.17
C PHE A 693 -26.26 20.81 5.52
N SER A 694 -26.51 21.05 6.78
CA SER A 694 -27.32 22.18 7.26
C SER A 694 -27.06 22.46 8.73
N ASP A 695 -26.78 23.71 9.06
CA ASP A 695 -26.68 24.19 10.45
C ASP A 695 -25.78 23.32 11.35
N GLY A 696 -24.61 22.93 10.83
CA GLY A 696 -23.64 22.08 11.51
C GLY A 696 -23.93 20.58 11.40
N PHE A 697 -25.12 20.17 10.94
CA PHE A 697 -25.42 18.76 10.66
C PHE A 697 -24.87 18.35 9.28
N ARG A 698 -24.33 17.16 9.22
CA ARG A 698 -23.95 16.48 7.98
C ARG A 698 -24.49 15.05 8.01
N VAL A 699 -24.97 14.59 6.86
CA VAL A 699 -25.43 13.21 6.66
C VAL A 699 -25.07 12.78 5.26
N GLY A 700 -24.41 11.64 5.11
CA GLY A 700 -24.02 11.08 3.83
C GLY A 700 -24.39 9.60 3.70
N LEU A 701 -24.61 9.17 2.48
CA LEU A 701 -24.82 7.79 2.10
C LEU A 701 -24.04 7.54 0.80
N SER A 702 -23.25 6.48 0.78
CA SER A 702 -22.54 6.04 -0.41
C SER A 702 -22.83 4.58 -0.74
N ALA A 703 -22.75 4.27 -2.04
CA ALA A 703 -22.86 2.93 -2.59
C ALA A 703 -21.73 2.71 -3.56
N LYS A 704 -20.95 1.66 -3.34
CA LYS A 704 -19.91 1.22 -4.26
C LYS A 704 -20.22 -0.15 -4.80
N TYR A 705 -20.30 -0.26 -6.12
CA TYR A 705 -20.39 -1.53 -6.85
C TYR A 705 -19.06 -1.87 -7.46
N THR A 706 -18.55 -3.07 -7.15
CA THR A 706 -17.40 -3.70 -7.78
C THR A 706 -17.91 -4.87 -8.61
N GLY A 707 -17.62 -4.85 -9.91
CA GLY A 707 -18.04 -5.90 -10.83
C GLY A 707 -17.37 -7.24 -10.58
N GLU A 708 -17.75 -8.24 -11.33
CA GLU A 708 -17.15 -9.56 -11.32
C GLU A 708 -15.66 -9.50 -11.65
N ARG A 709 -14.87 -10.41 -11.04
CA ARG A 709 -13.44 -10.55 -11.30
C ARG A 709 -13.12 -11.99 -11.68
N LEU A 710 -12.14 -12.16 -12.55
CA LEU A 710 -11.64 -13.47 -12.95
C LEU A 710 -10.34 -13.80 -12.23
N GLY A 711 -10.24 -15.01 -11.73
CA GLY A 711 -9.02 -15.55 -11.15
C GLY A 711 -8.25 -16.46 -12.12
N ALA A 712 -7.37 -17.29 -11.58
CA ALA A 712 -6.60 -18.26 -12.35
C ALA A 712 -7.46 -19.34 -13.01
N TRP A 713 -6.91 -20.01 -13.99
CA TRP A 713 -7.52 -21.18 -14.61
C TRP A 713 -7.60 -22.33 -13.60
N GLN A 714 -8.77 -22.96 -13.52
CA GLN A 714 -8.98 -24.15 -12.69
C GLN A 714 -8.50 -25.42 -13.38
N ASP A 715 -8.71 -25.48 -14.69
CA ASP A 715 -8.40 -26.63 -15.52
C ASP A 715 -8.26 -26.18 -16.99
N GLU A 716 -7.15 -26.53 -17.62
CA GLU A 716 -6.90 -26.18 -19.00
C GLU A 716 -7.88 -26.89 -19.97
N GLY A 717 -8.26 -28.11 -19.65
CA GLY A 717 -9.17 -28.90 -20.50
C GLY A 717 -10.56 -28.30 -20.65
N THR A 718 -11.10 -27.73 -19.57
CA THR A 718 -12.43 -27.08 -19.53
C THR A 718 -12.36 -25.59 -19.84
N ARG A 719 -11.19 -24.97 -19.77
CA ARG A 719 -10.98 -23.53 -19.81
C ARG A 719 -11.80 -22.76 -18.78
N ALA A 720 -12.07 -23.39 -17.64
CA ALA A 720 -12.75 -22.76 -16.52
C ALA A 720 -11.78 -21.89 -15.71
N ARG A 721 -12.15 -20.67 -15.46
CA ARG A 721 -11.43 -19.76 -14.57
C ARG A 721 -12.16 -19.64 -13.23
N ASN A 722 -11.42 -19.39 -12.16
CA ASN A 722 -12.02 -18.93 -10.91
C ASN A 722 -12.81 -17.64 -11.19
N LYS A 723 -13.95 -17.50 -10.53
CA LYS A 723 -14.85 -16.38 -10.73
C LYS A 723 -15.29 -15.84 -9.38
N VAL A 724 -14.93 -14.61 -9.11
CA VAL A 724 -15.36 -13.88 -7.92
C VAL A 724 -16.54 -12.99 -8.28
N ASP A 725 -17.68 -13.23 -7.65
CA ASP A 725 -18.90 -12.48 -7.90
C ASP A 725 -18.73 -10.99 -7.55
N GLY A 726 -19.37 -10.14 -8.36
CA GLY A 726 -19.48 -8.72 -8.06
C GLY A 726 -20.32 -8.45 -6.82
N TYR A 727 -20.08 -7.33 -6.17
CA TYR A 727 -20.79 -6.96 -4.95
C TYR A 727 -21.06 -5.45 -4.87
N THR A 728 -21.97 -5.08 -3.98
CA THR A 728 -22.24 -3.69 -3.62
C THR A 728 -22.12 -3.51 -2.12
N VAL A 729 -21.33 -2.53 -1.70
CA VAL A 729 -21.21 -2.08 -0.32
C VAL A 729 -21.90 -0.73 -0.18
N LEU A 730 -22.62 -0.55 0.91
CA LEU A 730 -23.29 0.71 1.26
C LEU A 730 -22.69 1.24 2.55
N ASP A 731 -22.31 2.52 2.56
CA ASP A 731 -21.75 3.20 3.73
C ASP A 731 -22.62 4.40 4.10
N PHE A 732 -22.67 4.69 5.40
CA PHE A 732 -23.42 5.80 5.97
C PHE A 732 -22.53 6.61 6.88
N ASN A 733 -22.60 7.93 6.77
CA ASN A 733 -21.97 8.85 7.71
C ASN A 733 -22.96 9.90 8.21
N ALA A 734 -22.75 10.38 9.43
CA ALA A 734 -23.49 11.49 10.00
C ALA A 734 -22.61 12.26 10.99
N GLY A 735 -22.84 13.53 11.16
CA GLY A 735 -22.09 14.33 12.11
C GLY A 735 -22.80 15.61 12.48
N TYR A 736 -22.30 16.20 13.57
CA TYR A 736 -22.73 17.50 14.03
C TYR A 736 -21.54 18.29 14.54
N SER A 737 -21.32 19.47 13.98
CA SER A 737 -20.28 20.40 14.38
C SER A 737 -20.91 21.69 14.86
N THR A 738 -20.43 22.23 15.98
CA THR A 738 -20.90 23.49 16.52
C THR A 738 -19.79 24.29 17.19
N ASP A 739 -19.80 25.58 16.97
CA ASP A 739 -18.97 26.49 17.73
C ASP A 739 -19.51 26.61 19.18
N VAL A 740 -18.63 26.78 20.15
CA VAL A 740 -19.00 26.85 21.55
C VAL A 740 -18.52 28.16 22.14
N ASP A 741 -19.47 29.05 22.49
CA ASP A 741 -19.17 30.35 23.07
C ASP A 741 -18.88 30.36 24.57
N ALA A 742 -18.84 29.19 25.24
CA ALA A 742 -18.71 29.11 26.69
C ALA A 742 -17.73 27.99 27.11
N GLY A 743 -16.86 28.31 28.06
CA GLY A 743 -15.88 27.38 28.64
C GLY A 743 -14.56 27.35 27.87
N PRO A 744 -13.78 26.26 27.94
CA PRO A 744 -12.48 26.16 27.28
C PRO A 744 -12.55 25.74 25.82
N PHE A 745 -13.72 25.32 25.32
CA PHE A 745 -13.89 24.82 23.97
C PHE A 745 -14.22 25.94 22.99
N LYS A 746 -13.62 25.93 21.82
CA LYS A 746 -13.94 26.77 20.66
C LYS A 746 -14.96 26.09 19.77
N ALA A 747 -14.77 24.82 19.50
CA ALA A 747 -15.69 24.00 18.70
C ALA A 747 -15.77 22.58 19.20
N ILE A 748 -16.87 21.92 18.91
CA ILE A 748 -17.09 20.50 19.17
C ILE A 748 -17.63 19.87 17.89
N ASP A 749 -17.09 18.71 17.52
CA ASP A 749 -17.60 17.86 16.44
C ASP A 749 -17.88 16.45 16.96
N LEU A 750 -19.00 15.90 16.55
CA LEU A 750 -19.37 14.51 16.76
C LEU A 750 -19.65 13.87 15.40
N SER A 751 -18.88 12.86 15.02
CA SER A 751 -19.10 12.11 13.80
C SER A 751 -19.38 10.65 14.07
N PHE A 752 -20.17 10.06 13.19
CA PHE A 752 -20.56 8.66 13.20
C PHE A 752 -20.49 8.10 11.79
N VAL A 753 -19.79 6.99 11.61
CA VAL A 753 -19.64 6.31 10.32
C VAL A 753 -20.03 4.84 10.48
N VAL A 754 -20.71 4.29 9.50
CA VAL A 754 -21.01 2.86 9.39
C VAL A 754 -20.64 2.40 7.99
N TYR A 755 -19.63 1.58 7.89
CA TYR A 755 -19.23 0.89 6.65
C TYR A 755 -20.05 -0.39 6.49
N ASN A 756 -20.36 -0.74 5.26
CA ASN A 756 -21.12 -1.96 4.92
C ASN A 756 -22.42 -2.11 5.73
N ILE A 757 -23.29 -1.10 5.70
CA ILE A 757 -24.54 -1.08 6.51
C ILE A 757 -25.45 -2.28 6.25
N THR A 758 -25.37 -2.86 5.07
CA THR A 758 -26.14 -4.05 4.67
C THR A 758 -25.56 -5.35 5.17
N ASP A 759 -24.37 -5.32 5.79
CA ASP A 759 -23.65 -6.50 6.26
C ASP A 759 -23.39 -7.53 5.13
N LYS A 760 -23.02 -7.01 3.96
CA LYS A 760 -22.74 -7.84 2.78
C LYS A 760 -21.47 -8.65 3.01
N SER A 761 -21.54 -9.96 2.88
CA SER A 761 -20.40 -10.87 2.79
C SER A 761 -19.84 -10.86 1.36
N TYR A 762 -18.54 -10.65 1.19
CA TYR A 762 -17.88 -10.58 -0.11
C TYR A 762 -16.39 -10.92 0.00
N LEU A 763 -15.81 -11.30 -1.13
CA LEU A 763 -14.36 -11.40 -1.27
C LEU A 763 -13.81 -10.05 -1.73
N ALA A 764 -12.84 -9.51 -0.99
CA ALA A 764 -12.14 -8.26 -1.31
C ALA A 764 -11.04 -8.50 -2.37
N GLY A 765 -9.84 -7.96 -2.23
CA GLY A 765 -8.74 -8.19 -3.15
C GLY A 765 -8.12 -9.58 -3.06
N GLY A 766 -7.49 -10.03 -4.13
CA GLY A 766 -6.73 -11.27 -4.18
C GLY A 766 -5.25 -11.09 -3.84
N THR A 767 -4.55 -12.20 -3.72
CA THR A 767 -3.10 -12.25 -3.47
C THR A 767 -2.26 -12.17 -4.75
N GLY A 768 -2.88 -11.82 -5.89
CA GLY A 768 -2.20 -11.77 -7.21
C GLY A 768 -2.04 -13.13 -7.89
N ASN A 769 -2.30 -14.26 -7.21
CA ASN A 769 -2.23 -15.60 -7.79
C ASN A 769 -3.53 -16.05 -8.46
N GLY A 770 -4.64 -15.32 -8.25
CA GLY A 770 -5.96 -15.63 -8.81
C GLY A 770 -6.65 -16.87 -8.25
N THR A 771 -6.19 -17.39 -7.10
CA THR A 771 -6.74 -18.58 -6.44
C THR A 771 -7.24 -18.33 -5.04
N THR A 772 -6.66 -17.34 -4.34
CA THR A 772 -7.04 -16.97 -2.98
C THR A 772 -7.29 -15.47 -2.86
N TYR A 773 -8.20 -15.10 -1.98
CA TYR A 773 -8.75 -13.75 -1.82
C TYR A 773 -8.92 -13.43 -0.34
N PHE A 774 -8.79 -12.17 0.03
CA PHE A 774 -9.12 -11.70 1.37
C PHE A 774 -10.63 -11.57 1.51
N ILE A 775 -11.15 -11.85 2.71
CA ILE A 775 -12.58 -11.67 3.01
C ILE A 775 -12.80 -10.20 3.34
N GLY A 776 -13.79 -9.58 2.69
CA GLY A 776 -14.17 -8.19 2.95
C GLY A 776 -14.81 -8.00 4.32
N ALA A 777 -14.54 -6.85 4.94
CA ALA A 777 -15.00 -6.55 6.29
C ALA A 777 -16.54 -6.53 6.41
N PRO A 778 -17.12 -6.99 7.55
CA PRO A 778 -18.54 -6.95 7.82
C PRO A 778 -18.99 -5.51 8.12
N ARG A 779 -20.25 -5.34 8.49
CA ARG A 779 -20.73 -4.04 8.97
C ARG A 779 -19.90 -3.56 10.16
N THR A 780 -19.27 -2.40 9.99
CA THR A 780 -18.33 -1.82 10.94
C THR A 780 -18.75 -0.38 11.23
N ALA A 781 -18.73 0.04 12.49
CA ALA A 781 -19.14 1.37 12.91
C ALA A 781 -18.07 2.04 13.77
N ALA A 782 -17.99 3.36 13.69
CA ALA A 782 -17.14 4.18 14.54
C ALA A 782 -17.83 5.50 14.89
N VAL A 783 -17.56 6.00 16.09
CA VAL A 783 -17.97 7.32 16.58
C VAL A 783 -16.73 8.09 16.98
N THR A 784 -16.59 9.31 16.48
CA THR A 784 -15.49 10.22 16.82
C THR A 784 -16.06 11.46 17.51
N PHE A 785 -15.48 11.81 18.64
CA PHE A 785 -15.68 13.10 19.31
C PHE A 785 -14.41 13.94 19.15
N THR A 786 -14.56 15.14 18.64
CA THR A 786 -13.47 16.11 18.48
C THR A 786 -13.79 17.38 19.24
N ALA A 787 -12.81 17.94 19.92
CA ALA A 787 -12.91 19.20 20.65
C ALA A 787 -11.71 20.09 20.33
N ASP A 788 -12.00 21.33 19.95
CA ASP A 788 -11.01 22.38 19.74
C ASP A 788 -11.01 23.36 20.93
N PHE A 789 -9.80 23.77 21.34
CA PHE A 789 -9.53 24.63 22.48
C PHE A 789 -8.83 25.92 22.11
#